data_53e34c9bc1730fab390cfd176544e262
#
_entry.id   53e34c9bc1730fab390cfd176544e262
#
_cell.length_a   1.000
_cell.length_b   1.000
_cell.length_c   1.000
_cell.angle_alpha   90.00
_cell.angle_beta   90.00
_cell.angle_gamma   90.00
#
_symmetry.space_group_name_H-M   'P 1'
#
loop_
_entity.id
_entity.type
_entity.pdbx_description
1 polymer ?
#
loop_
_entity_poly.entity_id
_entity_poly.type
_entity_poly.pdbx_seq_one_letter_code
_entity_poly.pdbx_strand_id
1 'polypeptide(L)'
;MPAQVAVSAPYYSLGMAANRPPARARARPGSLERPINARLYRGTWLLVGIPLLIAAFSVGKPTALRAAVPTLPPAFDKARATALARDLAQTFPDRSPGSPGAVSARQWFADQVAKIGLRVRREPFTATIPGRGRIQLENLIVTIPGRSPQALAVLAHLDNIGTGPGANDNASGVAALIELARSYASVSGSPPPGASIVSPAHTLFFVATDGGEFGGLGADKFAADFRDRLVTAVALDSIAGHGTARLVIAGNTARQAAPGLVETTAARIQEQAGALPRRPSAFAQLLDLAFPFTLYEQGPVLTHGVGALTITTAGDRGPPPFADTPQRLNGGRLAQIGRSAQELLRALDQGAELVQGTSSYVYLGARVIRGWAIELVLIAALLPFIIAAVDLFARCRRRHLPIAPALRSYRSRLLFWLWVGLVFEVFALAGVWPTGAALPLSPHSSAAHHWPLLGLFGLGALAALGWIVTRSRLAPRRAVGIDEELAGHTAALLALGVVGLLVVATNPFALLIVLPSLHAWLWLPQVQSRPLWVRAAVYAAGFLGPVIVLISFAARYGLGLDAPWYLAELVAVRFVSIPVFVIGLTWLAVAGQLGALTVGRYAPYPSADERRLGPIRSALRAAVLAQRTRRRTVSDERQRAAGG
;
A
#
# COMPACT_ATOMS: atom_id res chain seq x y z
N MET A 1 59.32 72.17 35.80
CA MET A 1 58.26 72.13 34.76
C MET A 1 57.75 70.73 34.67
N PRO A 2 56.54 70.46 35.06
CA PRO A 2 56.06 69.10 35.22
C PRO A 2 55.37 68.54 33.98
N ALA A 3 55.66 67.27 33.69
CA ALA A 3 55.01 66.45 32.68
C ALA A 3 53.63 65.96 33.15
N GLN A 4 52.65 66.14 32.29
CA GLN A 4 51.28 65.60 32.51
C GLN A 4 51.26 64.13 32.12
N VAL A 5 50.89 63.28 33.06
CA VAL A 5 50.60 61.87 32.84
C VAL A 5 49.12 61.74 32.41
N ALA A 6 48.87 61.28 31.18
CA ALA A 6 47.55 60.95 30.70
C ALA A 6 47.25 59.48 31.06
N VAL A 7 46.24 59.28 31.90
CA VAL A 7 45.69 57.97 32.21
C VAL A 7 44.68 57.58 31.12
N SER A 8 44.98 56.62 30.29
CA SER A 8 44.06 56.02 29.32
C SER A 8 43.31 54.84 29.92
N ALA A 9 42.00 54.98 30.03
CA ALA A 9 41.07 53.89 30.42
C ALA A 9 40.90 52.90 29.23
N PRO A 10 40.81 51.59 29.48
CA PRO A 10 40.56 50.64 28.41
C PRO A 10 39.07 50.62 28.01
N TYR A 11 38.77 50.99 26.80
CA TYR A 11 37.47 50.72 26.18
C TYR A 11 37.32 49.22 25.91
N TYR A 12 36.43 48.54 26.64
CA TYR A 12 35.93 47.25 26.27
C TYR A 12 34.96 47.38 25.08
N SER A 13 35.47 47.21 23.87
CA SER A 13 34.62 46.98 22.69
C SER A 13 34.09 45.55 22.73
N LEU A 14 32.83 45.39 23.09
CA LEU A 14 32.04 44.18 22.82
C LEU A 14 31.90 44.00 21.30
N GLY A 15 32.94 43.45 20.70
CA GLY A 15 32.88 42.95 19.33
C GLY A 15 31.93 41.74 19.25
N MET A 16 30.70 41.95 18.80
CA MET A 16 29.87 40.87 18.27
C MET A 16 30.59 40.29 17.07
N ALA A 17 31.44 39.29 17.34
CA ALA A 17 31.99 38.46 16.28
C ALA A 17 30.83 37.68 15.65
N ALA A 18 30.34 38.19 14.52
CA ALA A 18 29.45 37.48 13.64
C ALA A 18 30.11 36.11 13.35
N ASN A 19 29.51 35.03 13.86
CA ASN A 19 29.93 33.67 13.64
C ASN A 19 29.78 33.34 12.13
N ARG A 20 30.72 33.82 11.31
CA ARG A 20 30.86 33.35 9.93
C ARG A 20 31.23 31.87 10.00
N PRO A 21 30.46 30.99 9.35
CA PRO A 21 30.85 29.59 9.26
C PRO A 21 32.28 29.54 8.67
N PRO A 22 33.20 28.72 9.24
CA PRO A 22 34.58 28.63 8.76
C PRO A 22 34.54 28.34 7.28
N ALA A 23 35.31 29.15 6.49
CA ALA A 23 35.49 28.92 5.06
C ALA A 23 35.93 27.46 4.87
N ARG A 24 35.22 26.70 4.08
CA ARG A 24 35.53 25.29 3.79
C ARG A 24 37.00 25.23 3.34
N ALA A 25 37.81 24.52 4.09
CA ALA A 25 39.22 24.31 3.74
C ALA A 25 39.30 23.71 2.32
N ARG A 26 40.16 24.27 1.47
CA ARG A 26 40.41 23.71 0.13
C ARG A 26 40.75 22.23 0.27
N ALA A 27 40.15 21.41 -0.61
CA ALA A 27 40.42 19.99 -0.64
C ALA A 27 41.90 19.69 -0.64
N ARG A 28 42.39 18.91 0.33
CA ARG A 28 43.81 18.47 0.38
C ARG A 28 44.12 17.64 -0.85
N PRO A 29 45.36 17.71 -1.39
CA PRO A 29 45.81 16.80 -2.43
C PRO A 29 45.55 15.36 -2.01
N GLY A 30 44.66 14.63 -2.73
CA GLY A 30 44.24 13.28 -2.37
C GLY A 30 42.82 13.15 -1.84
N SER A 31 42.07 14.25 -1.58
CA SER A 31 40.63 14.18 -1.27
C SER A 31 39.81 13.65 -2.47
N LEU A 32 38.67 13.01 -2.19
CA LEU A 32 37.74 12.57 -3.24
C LEU A 32 36.96 13.79 -3.76
N GLU A 33 37.58 14.60 -4.63
CA GLU A 33 36.94 15.79 -5.23
C GLU A 33 35.64 15.43 -5.98
N ARG A 34 35.61 14.23 -6.55
CA ARG A 34 34.45 13.65 -7.22
C ARG A 34 34.09 12.32 -6.57
N PRO A 35 33.28 12.32 -5.52
CA PRO A 35 32.88 11.10 -4.79
C PRO A 35 32.28 10.05 -5.70
N ILE A 36 31.41 10.45 -6.62
CA ILE A 36 30.75 9.53 -7.54
C ILE A 36 31.52 9.43 -8.86
N ASN A 37 31.82 8.20 -9.27
CA ASN A 37 32.38 7.93 -10.58
C ASN A 37 31.29 8.01 -11.65
N ALA A 38 31.10 9.20 -12.22
CA ALA A 38 30.04 9.46 -13.20
C ALA A 38 30.20 8.63 -14.49
N ARG A 39 31.45 8.26 -14.87
CA ARG A 39 31.69 7.39 -16.05
C ARG A 39 31.20 5.97 -15.79
N LEU A 40 31.55 5.41 -14.64
CA LEU A 40 31.11 4.09 -14.20
C LEU A 40 29.59 4.06 -14.09
N TYR A 41 28.98 5.04 -13.38
CA TYR A 41 27.53 5.14 -13.23
C TYR A 41 26.80 5.22 -14.58
N ARG A 42 27.28 6.07 -15.51
CA ARG A 42 26.67 6.17 -16.85
C ARG A 42 26.87 4.90 -17.66
N GLY A 43 28.06 4.29 -17.58
CA GLY A 43 28.37 3.05 -18.31
C GLY A 43 27.48 1.89 -17.85
N THR A 44 27.15 1.81 -16.57
CA THR A 44 26.29 0.74 -16.05
C THR A 44 24.82 0.87 -16.49
N TRP A 45 24.35 2.07 -16.88
CA TRP A 45 23.03 2.23 -17.50
C TRP A 45 22.90 1.50 -18.84
N LEU A 46 24.01 1.26 -19.55
CA LEU A 46 23.99 0.45 -20.77
C LEU A 46 23.56 -0.99 -20.49
N LEU A 47 23.82 -1.52 -19.30
CA LEU A 47 23.38 -2.84 -18.88
C LEU A 47 21.84 -2.93 -18.76
N VAL A 48 21.16 -1.81 -18.50
CA VAL A 48 19.68 -1.73 -18.45
C VAL A 48 19.09 -1.86 -19.85
N GLY A 49 19.86 -1.56 -20.90
CA GLY A 49 19.43 -1.72 -22.28
C GLY A 49 19.08 -3.16 -22.65
N ILE A 50 19.76 -4.15 -22.07
CA ILE A 50 19.50 -5.57 -22.32
C ILE A 50 18.11 -5.99 -21.78
N PRO A 51 17.77 -5.75 -20.50
CA PRO A 51 16.41 -5.99 -19.99
C PRO A 51 15.32 -5.22 -20.74
N LEU A 52 15.59 -3.98 -21.15
CA LEU A 52 14.63 -3.22 -21.95
C LEU A 52 14.36 -3.88 -23.31
N LEU A 53 15.40 -4.39 -23.97
CA LEU A 53 15.25 -5.14 -25.20
C LEU A 53 14.44 -6.43 -24.97
N ILE A 54 14.78 -7.18 -23.92
CA ILE A 54 14.03 -8.39 -23.53
C ILE A 54 12.56 -8.05 -23.25
N ALA A 55 12.29 -6.94 -22.55
CA ALA A 55 10.93 -6.48 -22.27
C ALA A 55 10.15 -6.15 -23.56
N ALA A 56 10.82 -5.55 -24.55
CA ALA A 56 10.22 -5.28 -25.85
C ALA A 56 9.79 -6.59 -26.58
N PHE A 57 10.59 -7.64 -26.48
CA PHE A 57 10.25 -8.96 -27.03
C PHE A 57 9.23 -9.74 -26.17
N SER A 58 8.99 -9.35 -24.93
CA SER A 58 7.98 -9.97 -24.04
C SER A 58 6.55 -9.49 -24.35
N VAL A 59 6.40 -8.50 -25.23
CA VAL A 59 5.10 -7.91 -25.58
C VAL A 59 4.27 -8.91 -26.38
N GLY A 60 3.11 -9.28 -25.86
CA GLY A 60 2.19 -10.21 -26.48
C GLY A 60 0.78 -9.64 -26.61
N LYS A 61 -0.04 -10.23 -27.48
CA LYS A 61 -1.47 -9.94 -27.55
C LYS A 61 -2.20 -11.11 -26.87
N PRO A 62 -2.88 -10.89 -25.73
CA PRO A 62 -3.69 -11.92 -25.13
C PRO A 62 -4.91 -12.21 -25.98
N THR A 63 -5.37 -13.46 -25.94
CA THR A 63 -6.54 -13.92 -26.69
C THR A 63 -7.71 -14.16 -25.75
N ALA A 64 -8.90 -13.73 -26.18
CA ALA A 64 -10.15 -14.07 -25.55
C ALA A 64 -10.55 -15.51 -25.89
N LEU A 65 -11.25 -16.18 -24.95
CA LEU A 65 -11.97 -17.42 -25.26
C LEU A 65 -13.03 -17.13 -26.32
N ARG A 66 -13.29 -18.09 -27.17
CA ARG A 66 -14.38 -18.04 -28.13
C ARG A 66 -15.72 -17.97 -27.37
N ALA A 67 -16.75 -17.43 -28.04
CA ALA A 67 -18.10 -17.53 -27.52
C ALA A 67 -18.51 -19.00 -27.35
N ALA A 68 -19.34 -19.27 -26.35
CA ALA A 68 -19.86 -20.61 -26.13
C ALA A 68 -20.65 -21.13 -27.34
N VAL A 69 -20.53 -22.41 -27.62
CA VAL A 69 -21.26 -23.08 -28.71
C VAL A 69 -22.15 -24.16 -28.08
N PRO A 70 -23.46 -24.21 -28.41
CA PRO A 70 -24.21 -23.31 -29.30
C PRO A 70 -24.42 -21.93 -28.71
N THR A 71 -24.54 -20.89 -29.56
CA THR A 71 -24.89 -19.53 -29.13
C THR A 71 -26.38 -19.47 -28.80
N LEU A 72 -26.71 -19.33 -27.53
CA LEU A 72 -28.08 -19.16 -27.07
C LEU A 72 -28.30 -17.69 -26.63
N PRO A 73 -29.47 -17.11 -26.88
CA PRO A 73 -29.75 -15.78 -26.36
C PRO A 73 -29.58 -15.73 -24.83
N PRO A 74 -29.04 -14.65 -24.26
CA PRO A 74 -28.96 -14.51 -22.82
C PRO A 74 -30.34 -14.52 -22.18
N ALA A 75 -30.54 -15.35 -21.15
CA ALA A 75 -31.79 -15.47 -20.41
C ALA A 75 -31.93 -14.42 -19.30
N PHE A 76 -30.95 -13.53 -19.14
CA PHE A 76 -30.94 -12.48 -18.14
C PHE A 76 -32.07 -11.46 -18.38
N ASP A 77 -32.99 -11.35 -17.41
CA ASP A 77 -34.16 -10.48 -17.49
C ASP A 77 -33.89 -9.11 -16.84
N LYS A 78 -33.97 -8.06 -17.67
CA LYS A 78 -33.76 -6.66 -17.25
C LYS A 78 -34.79 -6.22 -16.20
N ALA A 79 -36.07 -6.52 -16.41
CA ALA A 79 -37.14 -6.00 -15.55
C ALA A 79 -37.02 -6.60 -14.15
N ARG A 80 -36.82 -7.92 -14.09
CA ARG A 80 -36.68 -8.67 -12.84
C ARG A 80 -35.41 -8.23 -12.07
N ALA A 81 -34.26 -8.16 -12.71
CA ALA A 81 -33.02 -7.70 -12.06
C ALA A 81 -33.16 -6.27 -11.51
N THR A 82 -33.78 -5.36 -12.29
CA THR A 82 -34.00 -3.98 -11.83
C THR A 82 -34.97 -3.92 -10.66
N ALA A 83 -36.02 -4.74 -10.66
CA ALA A 83 -36.99 -4.82 -9.57
C ALA A 83 -36.32 -5.36 -8.29
N LEU A 84 -35.51 -6.43 -8.38
CA LEU A 84 -34.78 -7.00 -7.24
C LEU A 84 -33.82 -5.98 -6.63
N ALA A 85 -33.05 -5.25 -7.47
CA ALA A 85 -32.11 -4.23 -6.98
C ALA A 85 -32.85 -3.09 -6.24
N ARG A 86 -33.97 -2.63 -6.77
CA ARG A 86 -34.80 -1.60 -6.13
C ARG A 86 -35.42 -2.10 -4.82
N ASP A 87 -35.98 -3.29 -4.80
CA ASP A 87 -36.58 -3.90 -3.64
C ASP A 87 -35.59 -4.04 -2.48
N LEU A 88 -34.40 -4.61 -2.77
CA LEU A 88 -33.33 -4.75 -1.78
C LEU A 88 -32.91 -3.40 -1.19
N ALA A 89 -32.66 -2.40 -2.04
CA ALA A 89 -32.18 -1.10 -1.59
C ALA A 89 -33.26 -0.27 -0.86
N GLN A 90 -34.52 -0.41 -1.23
CA GLN A 90 -35.64 0.30 -0.58
C GLN A 90 -36.04 -0.33 0.75
N THR A 91 -36.09 -1.66 0.80
CA THR A 91 -36.55 -2.39 1.98
C THR A 91 -35.47 -2.43 3.07
N PHE A 92 -34.19 -2.53 2.67
CA PHE A 92 -33.04 -2.63 3.59
C PHE A 92 -31.97 -1.57 3.26
N PRO A 93 -32.24 -0.27 3.53
CA PRO A 93 -31.29 0.80 3.20
C PRO A 93 -30.00 0.77 4.02
N ASP A 94 -30.04 0.26 5.26
CA ASP A 94 -28.85 -0.02 6.07
C ASP A 94 -28.61 -1.53 6.14
N ARG A 95 -27.67 -1.98 5.34
CA ARG A 95 -27.17 -3.37 5.33
C ARG A 95 -25.74 -3.46 5.88
N SER A 96 -25.34 -2.47 6.68
CA SER A 96 -23.98 -2.48 7.23
C SER A 96 -23.76 -3.69 8.14
N PRO A 97 -22.56 -4.27 8.17
CA PRO A 97 -22.23 -5.42 8.99
C PRO A 97 -22.68 -5.27 10.45
N GLY A 98 -23.44 -6.24 10.93
CA GLY A 98 -24.02 -6.25 12.29
C GLY A 98 -25.31 -5.47 12.46
N SER A 99 -25.82 -4.76 11.44
CA SER A 99 -27.11 -4.08 11.51
C SER A 99 -28.31 -5.06 11.44
N PRO A 100 -29.47 -4.70 11.98
CA PRO A 100 -30.72 -5.48 11.80
C PRO A 100 -31.09 -5.62 10.32
N GLY A 101 -30.84 -4.58 9.51
CA GLY A 101 -31.07 -4.60 8.08
C GLY A 101 -30.19 -5.61 7.34
N ALA A 102 -28.93 -5.81 7.76
CA ALA A 102 -28.06 -6.85 7.20
C ALA A 102 -28.63 -8.26 7.47
N VAL A 103 -29.15 -8.52 8.68
CA VAL A 103 -29.76 -9.80 9.02
C VAL A 103 -31.01 -10.06 8.15
N SER A 104 -31.85 -9.05 8.01
CA SER A 104 -33.08 -9.14 7.21
C SER A 104 -32.78 -9.27 5.71
N ALA A 105 -31.76 -8.58 5.20
CA ALA A 105 -31.33 -8.68 3.80
C ALA A 105 -30.80 -10.09 3.47
N ARG A 106 -30.09 -10.74 4.40
CA ARG A 106 -29.66 -12.14 4.23
C ARG A 106 -30.84 -13.09 4.10
N GLN A 107 -31.86 -12.89 4.92
CA GLN A 107 -33.08 -13.69 4.81
C GLN A 107 -33.85 -13.40 3.50
N TRP A 108 -33.98 -12.12 3.12
CA TRP A 108 -34.56 -11.73 1.83
C TRP A 108 -33.87 -12.42 0.66
N PHE A 109 -32.52 -12.45 0.63
CA PHE A 109 -31.75 -13.13 -0.41
C PHE A 109 -32.09 -14.62 -0.47
N ALA A 110 -32.14 -15.29 0.69
CA ALA A 110 -32.47 -16.71 0.76
C ALA A 110 -33.90 -16.98 0.24
N ASP A 111 -34.87 -16.10 0.57
CA ASP A 111 -36.26 -16.19 0.09
C ASP A 111 -36.34 -15.97 -1.43
N GLN A 112 -35.59 -15.02 -2.01
CA GLN A 112 -35.56 -14.83 -3.47
C GLN A 112 -34.98 -16.04 -4.19
N VAL A 113 -33.91 -16.64 -3.63
CA VAL A 113 -33.29 -17.86 -4.17
C VAL A 113 -34.26 -19.07 -4.05
N ALA A 114 -34.99 -19.19 -2.94
CA ALA A 114 -36.00 -20.25 -2.77
C ALA A 114 -37.14 -20.16 -3.80
N LYS A 115 -37.56 -18.92 -4.16
CA LYS A 115 -38.60 -18.70 -5.20
C LYS A 115 -38.19 -19.21 -6.59
N ILE A 116 -36.91 -19.36 -6.85
CA ILE A 116 -36.42 -19.93 -8.11
C ILE A 116 -36.02 -21.41 -7.99
N GLY A 117 -36.43 -22.08 -6.89
CA GLY A 117 -36.21 -23.50 -6.67
C GLY A 117 -34.79 -23.90 -6.23
N LEU A 118 -33.96 -22.93 -5.87
CA LEU A 118 -32.59 -23.16 -5.41
C LEU A 118 -32.49 -23.08 -3.88
N ARG A 119 -31.39 -23.60 -3.34
CA ARG A 119 -31.09 -23.58 -1.90
C ARG A 119 -29.85 -22.75 -1.63
N VAL A 120 -29.88 -22.03 -0.52
CA VAL A 120 -28.74 -21.26 -0.02
C VAL A 120 -28.05 -22.07 1.06
N ARG A 121 -26.73 -22.25 0.92
CA ARG A 121 -25.83 -22.67 2.00
C ARG A 121 -25.35 -21.42 2.73
N ARG A 122 -25.56 -21.36 4.03
CA ARG A 122 -25.11 -20.29 4.91
C ARG A 122 -23.72 -20.63 5.46
N GLU A 123 -22.81 -19.65 5.42
CA GLU A 123 -21.44 -19.82 5.89
C GLU A 123 -21.10 -18.68 6.87
N PRO A 124 -21.42 -18.87 8.17
CA PRO A 124 -21.13 -17.87 9.19
C PRO A 124 -19.62 -17.81 9.50
N PHE A 125 -19.12 -16.61 9.75
CA PHE A 125 -17.74 -16.35 10.19
C PHE A 125 -17.68 -15.09 11.04
N THR A 126 -16.55 -14.87 11.71
CA THR A 126 -16.35 -13.67 12.53
C THR A 126 -15.13 -12.89 12.02
N ALA A 127 -15.29 -11.58 11.88
CA ALA A 127 -14.18 -10.69 11.51
C ALA A 127 -14.13 -9.46 12.41
N THR A 128 -12.96 -8.82 12.46
CA THR A 128 -12.79 -7.53 13.13
C THR A 128 -12.86 -6.42 12.10
N ILE A 129 -13.84 -5.53 12.26
CA ILE A 129 -14.02 -4.36 11.40
C ILE A 129 -13.55 -3.11 12.15
N PRO A 130 -12.65 -2.30 11.57
CA PRO A 130 -12.17 -1.07 12.18
C PRO A 130 -13.33 -0.15 12.59
N GLY A 131 -13.29 0.35 13.82
CA GLY A 131 -14.35 1.20 14.40
C GLY A 131 -15.65 0.48 14.80
N ARG A 132 -15.81 -0.82 14.48
CA ARG A 132 -17.00 -1.62 14.84
C ARG A 132 -16.67 -2.81 15.74
N GLY A 133 -15.40 -3.20 15.84
CA GLY A 133 -14.95 -4.34 16.65
C GLY A 133 -15.21 -5.69 15.97
N ARG A 134 -15.37 -6.74 16.78
CA ARG A 134 -15.58 -8.12 16.31
C ARG A 134 -17.06 -8.36 16.00
N ILE A 135 -17.36 -8.69 14.74
CA ILE A 135 -18.73 -8.85 14.22
C ILE A 135 -18.90 -10.23 13.59
N GLN A 136 -20.11 -10.79 13.76
CA GLN A 136 -20.55 -12.00 13.06
C GLN A 136 -21.03 -11.64 11.67
N LEU A 137 -20.44 -12.26 10.66
CA LEU A 137 -20.74 -12.11 9.24
C LEU A 137 -21.22 -13.44 8.67
N GLU A 138 -21.82 -13.43 7.47
CA GLU A 138 -22.34 -14.64 6.85
C GLU A 138 -22.36 -14.55 5.33
N ASN A 139 -21.60 -15.42 4.66
CA ASN A 139 -21.71 -15.60 3.21
C ASN A 139 -22.91 -16.50 2.87
N LEU A 140 -23.58 -16.20 1.76
CA LEU A 140 -24.72 -16.96 1.25
C LEU A 140 -24.35 -17.55 -0.12
N ILE A 141 -24.23 -18.89 -0.18
CA ILE A 141 -23.72 -19.59 -1.34
C ILE A 141 -24.83 -20.40 -2.00
N VAL A 142 -25.10 -20.08 -3.27
CA VAL A 142 -25.95 -20.89 -4.16
C VAL A 142 -25.08 -21.72 -5.05
N THR A 143 -25.33 -23.04 -5.10
CA THR A 143 -24.53 -23.99 -5.88
C THR A 143 -25.37 -24.60 -6.99
N ILE A 144 -24.87 -24.50 -8.22
CA ILE A 144 -25.37 -25.27 -9.37
C ILE A 144 -24.33 -26.38 -9.65
N PRO A 145 -24.66 -27.65 -9.41
CA PRO A 145 -23.73 -28.75 -9.63
C PRO A 145 -23.36 -28.86 -11.11
N GLY A 146 -22.07 -28.94 -11.39
CA GLY A 146 -21.52 -29.26 -12.70
C GLY A 146 -21.09 -30.73 -12.79
N ARG A 147 -20.55 -31.10 -13.96
CA ARG A 147 -19.97 -32.44 -14.20
C ARG A 147 -18.62 -32.60 -13.51
N SER A 148 -17.94 -31.48 -13.25
CA SER A 148 -16.65 -31.41 -12.53
C SER A 148 -16.85 -30.79 -11.15
N PRO A 149 -16.10 -31.23 -10.12
CA PRO A 149 -16.03 -30.56 -8.83
C PRO A 149 -15.27 -29.21 -8.88
N GLN A 150 -14.51 -28.97 -9.92
CA GLN A 150 -13.88 -27.68 -10.20
C GLN A 150 -14.98 -26.63 -10.42
N ALA A 151 -14.75 -25.40 -9.93
CA ALA A 151 -15.82 -24.42 -9.83
C ALA A 151 -15.46 -23.05 -10.42
N LEU A 152 -16.46 -22.41 -10.98
CA LEU A 152 -16.47 -20.99 -11.34
C LEU A 152 -17.30 -20.24 -10.32
N ALA A 153 -16.87 -19.08 -9.86
CA ALA A 153 -17.61 -18.29 -8.90
C ALA A 153 -18.02 -16.93 -9.47
N VAL A 154 -19.24 -16.51 -9.14
CA VAL A 154 -19.68 -15.11 -9.27
C VAL A 154 -19.92 -14.59 -7.88
N LEU A 155 -19.32 -13.44 -7.56
CA LEU A 155 -19.39 -12.80 -6.26
C LEU A 155 -20.15 -11.47 -6.36
N ALA A 156 -20.91 -11.10 -5.34
CA ALA A 156 -21.45 -9.78 -5.15
C ALA A 156 -21.70 -9.56 -3.66
N HIS A 157 -21.21 -8.48 -3.08
CA HIS A 157 -21.44 -8.23 -1.66
C HIS A 157 -22.85 -7.74 -1.38
N LEU A 158 -23.44 -8.23 -0.30
CA LEU A 158 -24.80 -7.91 0.12
C LEU A 158 -24.82 -6.68 1.05
N ASP A 159 -23.77 -6.47 1.81
CA ASP A 159 -23.61 -5.36 2.74
C ASP A 159 -23.45 -4.00 2.02
N ASN A 160 -23.58 -2.95 2.80
CA ASN A 160 -23.20 -1.59 2.42
C ASN A 160 -22.57 -0.86 3.61
N ILE A 161 -22.18 0.40 3.43
CA ILE A 161 -21.55 1.19 4.50
C ILE A 161 -22.51 1.68 5.58
N GLY A 162 -23.83 1.61 5.34
CA GLY A 162 -24.90 2.01 6.28
C GLY A 162 -25.33 3.47 6.20
N THR A 163 -24.69 4.31 5.38
CA THR A 163 -25.00 5.74 5.25
C THR A 163 -25.82 6.08 4.02
N GLY A 164 -26.37 5.07 3.33
CA GLY A 164 -27.19 5.22 2.14
C GLY A 164 -27.75 3.87 1.69
N PRO A 165 -28.75 3.85 0.79
CA PRO A 165 -29.43 2.63 0.41
C PRO A 165 -28.60 1.65 -0.42
N GLY A 166 -27.42 2.10 -0.96
CA GLY A 166 -26.52 1.23 -1.73
C GLY A 166 -27.25 0.52 -2.88
N ALA A 167 -27.94 1.30 -3.70
CA ALA A 167 -28.76 0.74 -4.77
C ALA A 167 -27.91 0.21 -5.92
N ASN A 168 -26.93 0.98 -6.35
CA ASN A 168 -25.93 0.52 -7.29
C ASN A 168 -24.84 -0.28 -6.58
N ASP A 169 -24.42 0.16 -5.41
CA ASP A 169 -23.35 -0.41 -4.59
C ASP A 169 -23.88 -1.05 -3.29
N ASN A 170 -24.23 -2.37 -3.22
CA ASN A 170 -24.13 -3.29 -4.36
C ASN A 170 -25.44 -4.10 -4.54
N ALA A 171 -26.61 -3.46 -4.31
CA ALA A 171 -27.89 -4.15 -4.59
C ALA A 171 -28.00 -4.54 -6.07
N SER A 172 -27.35 -3.79 -6.99
CA SER A 172 -27.32 -4.12 -8.41
C SER A 172 -26.58 -5.43 -8.71
N GLY A 173 -25.41 -5.64 -8.08
CA GLY A 173 -24.63 -6.87 -8.19
C GLY A 173 -25.38 -8.08 -7.61
N VAL A 174 -26.00 -7.92 -6.43
CA VAL A 174 -26.80 -8.97 -5.80
C VAL A 174 -28.01 -9.36 -6.64
N ALA A 175 -28.70 -8.39 -7.22
CA ALA A 175 -29.83 -8.66 -8.13
C ALA A 175 -29.38 -9.42 -9.39
N ALA A 176 -28.23 -9.04 -9.96
CA ALA A 176 -27.65 -9.77 -11.08
C ALA A 176 -27.23 -11.19 -10.68
N LEU A 177 -26.67 -11.38 -9.48
CA LEU A 177 -26.32 -12.69 -8.95
C LEU A 177 -27.51 -13.65 -8.89
N ILE A 178 -28.65 -13.18 -8.34
CA ILE A 178 -29.90 -13.95 -8.27
C ILE A 178 -30.40 -14.27 -9.68
N GLU A 179 -30.38 -13.29 -10.59
CA GLU A 179 -30.89 -13.48 -11.95
C GLU A 179 -29.99 -14.42 -12.78
N LEU A 180 -28.66 -14.36 -12.59
CA LEU A 180 -27.74 -15.33 -13.17
C LEU A 180 -27.99 -16.74 -12.63
N ALA A 181 -28.14 -16.90 -11.30
CA ALA A 181 -28.48 -18.19 -10.71
C ALA A 181 -29.78 -18.75 -11.28
N ARG A 182 -30.80 -17.90 -11.47
CA ARG A 182 -32.08 -18.29 -12.09
C ARG A 182 -31.89 -18.80 -13.52
N SER A 183 -31.03 -18.18 -14.32
CA SER A 183 -30.79 -18.59 -15.70
C SER A 183 -30.18 -20.00 -15.82
N TYR A 184 -29.46 -20.45 -14.78
CA TYR A 184 -28.92 -21.79 -14.69
C TYR A 184 -29.86 -22.77 -13.94
N ALA A 185 -30.72 -22.29 -13.04
CA ALA A 185 -31.70 -23.11 -12.38
C ALA A 185 -32.72 -23.72 -13.36
N SER A 186 -33.15 -22.94 -14.37
CA SER A 186 -34.04 -23.39 -15.41
C SER A 186 -33.44 -24.48 -16.31
N VAL A 187 -32.15 -24.59 -16.35
CA VAL A 187 -31.41 -25.68 -17.04
C VAL A 187 -31.30 -26.93 -16.17
N SER A 188 -31.30 -26.76 -14.82
CA SER A 188 -31.19 -27.86 -13.84
C SER A 188 -32.57 -28.45 -13.42
N GLY A 189 -33.65 -27.76 -13.75
CA GLY A 189 -35.02 -28.24 -13.49
C GLY A 189 -35.45 -29.34 -14.45
N SER A 190 -36.63 -29.96 -14.18
CA SER A 190 -37.20 -30.95 -15.10
C SER A 190 -37.41 -30.31 -16.49
N PRO A 191 -36.76 -30.81 -17.53
CA PRO A 191 -36.83 -30.22 -18.85
C PRO A 191 -38.27 -30.33 -19.39
N PRO A 192 -38.66 -29.40 -20.29
CA PRO A 192 -39.81 -29.64 -21.14
C PRO A 192 -39.59 -30.96 -21.91
N PRO A 193 -40.64 -31.73 -22.22
CA PRO A 193 -40.50 -32.94 -22.99
C PRO A 193 -39.72 -32.71 -24.29
N GLY A 194 -38.56 -33.38 -24.45
CA GLY A 194 -37.70 -33.28 -25.62
C GLY A 194 -36.49 -32.35 -25.50
N ALA A 195 -36.30 -31.60 -24.40
CA ALA A 195 -35.09 -30.79 -24.18
C ALA A 195 -34.01 -31.62 -23.46
N SER A 196 -32.79 -31.61 -23.97
CA SER A 196 -31.61 -32.19 -23.27
C SER A 196 -31.12 -31.19 -22.22
N ILE A 197 -31.11 -31.60 -20.94
CA ILE A 197 -30.46 -30.82 -19.89
C ILE A 197 -28.95 -31.02 -20.07
N VAL A 198 -28.25 -29.96 -20.41
CA VAL A 198 -26.79 -29.96 -20.40
C VAL A 198 -26.38 -29.33 -19.05
N SER A 199 -25.97 -30.18 -18.09
CA SER A 199 -25.32 -29.69 -16.86
C SER A 199 -24.05 -28.93 -17.22
N PRO A 200 -23.74 -27.83 -16.50
CA PRO A 200 -22.48 -27.12 -16.70
C PRO A 200 -21.27 -28.06 -16.60
N ALA A 201 -20.18 -27.78 -17.30
CA ALA A 201 -18.96 -28.55 -17.17
C ALA A 201 -18.36 -28.37 -15.77
N HIS A 202 -18.36 -27.16 -15.26
CA HIS A 202 -17.88 -26.79 -13.92
C HIS A 202 -19.05 -26.58 -12.95
N THR A 203 -18.81 -26.83 -11.68
CA THR A 203 -19.71 -26.37 -10.61
C THR A 203 -19.77 -24.83 -10.61
N LEU A 204 -20.96 -24.24 -10.50
CA LEU A 204 -21.10 -22.80 -10.44
C LEU A 204 -21.49 -22.38 -9.01
N PHE A 205 -20.72 -21.46 -8.45
CA PHE A 205 -21.01 -20.80 -7.20
C PHE A 205 -21.50 -19.38 -7.47
N PHE A 206 -22.67 -19.04 -6.93
CA PHE A 206 -23.20 -17.69 -6.87
C PHE A 206 -23.19 -17.29 -5.40
N VAL A 207 -22.33 -16.34 -5.04
CA VAL A 207 -22.01 -16.02 -3.66
C VAL A 207 -22.38 -14.59 -3.35
N ALA A 208 -23.39 -14.40 -2.49
CA ALA A 208 -23.62 -13.12 -1.83
C ALA A 208 -22.72 -13.06 -0.60
N THR A 209 -21.68 -12.25 -0.68
CA THR A 209 -20.66 -12.09 0.35
C THR A 209 -21.07 -11.05 1.38
N ASP A 210 -20.48 -11.10 2.59
CA ASP A 210 -20.73 -10.13 3.66
C ASP A 210 -19.41 -9.42 4.02
N GLY A 211 -19.48 -8.13 4.31
CA GLY A 211 -18.29 -7.32 4.59
C GLY A 211 -17.48 -6.95 3.34
N GLY A 212 -18.11 -6.87 2.17
CA GLY A 212 -17.50 -6.45 0.91
C GLY A 212 -16.97 -5.04 0.98
N GLU A 213 -17.75 -4.09 1.52
CA GLU A 213 -17.38 -2.70 1.77
C GLU A 213 -16.20 -2.53 2.76
N PHE A 214 -15.88 -3.57 3.50
CA PHE A 214 -14.83 -3.57 4.50
C PHE A 214 -13.61 -4.42 4.10
N GLY A 215 -13.23 -4.32 2.82
CA GLY A 215 -12.06 -4.95 2.25
C GLY A 215 -12.30 -6.34 1.67
N GLY A 216 -13.58 -6.72 1.44
CA GLY A 216 -13.91 -8.02 0.86
C GLY A 216 -13.76 -9.18 1.84
N LEU A 217 -14.15 -8.99 3.11
CA LEU A 217 -14.04 -10.00 4.19
C LEU A 217 -14.68 -11.33 3.80
N GLY A 218 -15.88 -11.28 3.23
CA GLY A 218 -16.60 -12.47 2.78
C GLY A 218 -15.92 -13.16 1.59
N ALA A 219 -15.40 -12.37 0.65
CA ALA A 219 -14.66 -12.91 -0.50
C ALA A 219 -13.34 -13.56 -0.07
N ASP A 220 -12.64 -12.98 0.93
CA ASP A 220 -11.43 -13.57 1.52
C ASP A 220 -11.73 -14.92 2.15
N LYS A 221 -12.77 -14.99 3.00
CA LYS A 221 -13.22 -16.22 3.65
C LYS A 221 -13.60 -17.29 2.62
N PHE A 222 -14.42 -16.92 1.63
CA PHE A 222 -14.86 -17.82 0.57
C PHE A 222 -13.66 -18.34 -0.24
N ALA A 223 -12.74 -17.48 -0.64
CA ALA A 223 -11.57 -17.88 -1.39
C ALA A 223 -10.64 -18.79 -0.56
N ALA A 224 -10.46 -18.52 0.73
CA ALA A 224 -9.66 -19.35 1.61
C ALA A 224 -10.22 -20.79 1.70
N ASP A 225 -11.53 -20.94 1.80
CA ASP A 225 -12.20 -22.23 1.98
C ASP A 225 -12.30 -23.04 0.67
N PHE A 226 -12.38 -22.36 -0.49
CA PHE A 226 -12.67 -23.02 -1.77
C PHE A 226 -11.52 -22.95 -2.78
N ARG A 227 -10.37 -22.32 -2.47
CA ARG A 227 -9.25 -22.09 -3.41
C ARG A 227 -8.85 -23.34 -4.22
N ASP A 228 -8.89 -24.52 -3.61
CA ASP A 228 -8.46 -25.78 -4.25
C ASP A 228 -9.48 -26.28 -5.28
N ARG A 229 -10.69 -25.72 -5.28
CA ARG A 229 -11.76 -26.03 -6.21
C ARG A 229 -12.02 -24.91 -7.21
N LEU A 230 -11.64 -23.66 -6.87
CA LEU A 230 -11.91 -22.51 -7.71
C LEU A 230 -10.92 -22.41 -8.87
N VAL A 231 -11.43 -22.44 -10.09
CA VAL A 231 -10.67 -22.16 -11.32
C VAL A 231 -10.54 -20.67 -11.52
N THR A 232 -11.64 -19.94 -11.38
CA THR A 232 -11.68 -18.47 -11.49
C THR A 232 -12.91 -17.89 -10.81
N ALA A 233 -12.86 -16.60 -10.50
CA ALA A 233 -13.98 -15.85 -9.94
C ALA A 233 -14.20 -14.52 -10.68
N VAL A 234 -15.47 -14.08 -10.73
CA VAL A 234 -15.87 -12.79 -11.28
C VAL A 234 -16.73 -12.07 -10.25
N ALA A 235 -16.30 -10.90 -9.80
CA ALA A 235 -17.09 -10.08 -8.91
C ALA A 235 -17.91 -9.07 -9.72
N LEU A 236 -19.15 -8.86 -9.31
CA LEU A 236 -20.10 -7.88 -9.86
C LEU A 236 -20.32 -6.81 -8.81
N ASP A 237 -19.88 -5.59 -9.11
CA ASP A 237 -19.92 -4.49 -8.17
C ASP A 237 -20.37 -3.21 -8.87
N SER A 238 -21.42 -2.57 -8.33
CA SER A 238 -21.90 -1.28 -8.85
C SER A 238 -22.20 -1.31 -10.36
N ILE A 239 -22.94 -2.30 -10.85
CA ILE A 239 -23.11 -2.58 -12.29
C ILE A 239 -24.30 -1.88 -12.95
N ALA A 240 -25.07 -1.10 -12.20
CA ALA A 240 -26.24 -0.36 -12.67
C ALA A 240 -26.03 1.17 -12.71
N GLY A 241 -24.77 1.62 -12.71
CA GLY A 241 -24.44 3.04 -12.82
C GLY A 241 -24.53 3.57 -14.26
N HIS A 242 -24.43 4.90 -14.41
CA HIS A 242 -24.45 5.58 -15.72
C HIS A 242 -23.09 5.58 -16.43
N GLY A 243 -22.02 5.18 -15.72
CA GLY A 243 -20.67 5.10 -16.28
C GLY A 243 -20.48 4.03 -17.34
N THR A 244 -19.39 4.10 -18.08
CA THR A 244 -18.92 3.01 -18.94
C THR A 244 -18.45 1.84 -18.08
N ALA A 245 -18.70 0.61 -18.53
CA ALA A 245 -18.15 -0.57 -17.88
C ALA A 245 -16.62 -0.48 -17.72
N ARG A 246 -16.13 -0.92 -16.57
CA ARG A 246 -14.70 -0.98 -16.24
C ARG A 246 -14.34 -2.36 -15.75
N LEU A 247 -13.11 -2.77 -15.99
CA LEU A 247 -12.51 -3.96 -15.40
C LEU A 247 -11.50 -3.56 -14.34
N VAL A 248 -11.71 -4.02 -13.12
CA VAL A 248 -10.73 -3.90 -12.05
C VAL A 248 -9.96 -5.21 -11.96
N ILE A 249 -8.67 -5.13 -12.24
CA ILE A 249 -7.77 -6.27 -12.35
C ILE A 249 -6.69 -6.28 -11.26
N ALA A 250 -6.50 -5.15 -10.57
CA ALA A 250 -5.52 -5.02 -9.49
C ALA A 250 -5.90 -5.91 -8.30
N GLY A 251 -4.90 -6.54 -7.69
CA GLY A 251 -5.05 -7.33 -6.46
C GLY A 251 -4.50 -6.63 -5.23
N ASN A 252 -4.59 -7.31 -4.09
CA ASN A 252 -3.91 -6.94 -2.84
C ASN A 252 -2.48 -7.50 -2.79
N THR A 253 -2.04 -8.15 -3.85
CA THR A 253 -0.68 -8.59 -4.13
C THR A 253 -0.27 -8.10 -5.52
N ALA A 254 1.01 -8.15 -5.87
CA ALA A 254 1.48 -7.78 -7.21
C ALA A 254 1.08 -8.84 -8.28
N ARG A 255 -0.14 -9.36 -8.17
CA ARG A 255 -0.75 -10.35 -9.05
C ARG A 255 -2.11 -9.86 -9.52
N GLN A 256 -2.47 -10.25 -10.72
CA GLN A 256 -3.71 -9.90 -11.42
C GLN A 256 -4.29 -11.16 -12.04
N ALA A 257 -5.55 -11.13 -12.46
CA ALA A 257 -6.14 -12.22 -13.25
C ALA A 257 -5.34 -12.48 -14.53
N ALA A 258 -5.37 -13.71 -15.04
CA ALA A 258 -4.73 -14.04 -16.30
C ALA A 258 -5.23 -13.11 -17.43
N PRO A 259 -4.36 -12.62 -18.33
CA PRO A 259 -4.76 -11.71 -19.41
C PRO A 259 -5.88 -12.26 -20.31
N GLY A 260 -5.94 -13.58 -20.48
CA GLY A 260 -7.01 -14.25 -21.24
C GLY A 260 -8.39 -14.07 -20.59
N LEU A 261 -8.49 -14.13 -19.26
CA LEU A 261 -9.73 -13.85 -18.54
C LEU A 261 -10.19 -12.40 -18.77
N VAL A 262 -9.26 -11.45 -18.68
CA VAL A 262 -9.53 -10.02 -18.87
C VAL A 262 -10.01 -9.75 -20.31
N GLU A 263 -9.37 -10.33 -21.33
CA GLU A 263 -9.78 -10.20 -22.73
C GLU A 263 -11.12 -10.87 -23.00
N THR A 264 -11.35 -12.06 -22.43
CA THR A 264 -12.64 -12.75 -22.56
C THR A 264 -13.76 -11.90 -22.00
N THR A 265 -13.57 -11.35 -20.79
CA THR A 265 -14.55 -10.46 -20.15
C THR A 265 -14.79 -9.20 -20.98
N ALA A 266 -13.72 -8.59 -21.50
CA ALA A 266 -13.82 -7.40 -22.35
C ALA A 266 -14.59 -7.68 -23.65
N ALA A 267 -14.37 -8.83 -24.29
CA ALA A 267 -15.09 -9.25 -25.49
C ALA A 267 -16.59 -9.44 -25.19
N ARG A 268 -16.95 -10.13 -24.11
CA ARG A 268 -18.36 -10.33 -23.74
C ARG A 268 -19.06 -9.00 -23.42
N ILE A 269 -18.37 -8.06 -22.76
CA ILE A 269 -18.91 -6.72 -22.50
C ILE A 269 -19.11 -5.96 -23.82
N GLN A 270 -18.14 -6.01 -24.72
CA GLN A 270 -18.24 -5.35 -26.02
C GLN A 270 -19.43 -5.87 -26.84
N GLU A 271 -19.67 -7.18 -26.83
CA GLU A 271 -20.81 -7.81 -27.53
C GLU A 271 -22.17 -7.36 -26.99
N GLN A 272 -22.30 -7.20 -25.67
CA GLN A 272 -23.58 -6.87 -25.06
C GLN A 272 -23.80 -5.38 -24.83
N ALA A 273 -22.74 -4.59 -24.66
CA ALA A 273 -22.80 -3.16 -24.36
C ALA A 273 -22.38 -2.27 -25.54
N GLY A 274 -21.87 -2.84 -26.63
CA GLY A 274 -21.43 -2.13 -27.85
C GLY A 274 -20.11 -1.38 -27.70
N ALA A 275 -19.43 -1.45 -26.54
CA ALA A 275 -18.18 -0.76 -26.27
C ALA A 275 -17.25 -1.60 -25.40
N LEU A 276 -15.95 -1.45 -25.62
CA LEU A 276 -14.93 -2.05 -24.74
C LEU A 276 -14.98 -1.42 -23.34
N PRO A 277 -14.83 -2.24 -22.30
CA PRO A 277 -14.72 -1.71 -20.95
C PRO A 277 -13.43 -0.90 -20.77
N ARG A 278 -13.47 0.10 -19.90
CA ARG A 278 -12.28 0.89 -19.55
C ARG A 278 -11.32 0.05 -18.71
N ARG A 279 -10.03 0.28 -18.94
CA ARG A 279 -8.92 -0.26 -18.15
C ARG A 279 -8.11 0.89 -17.56
N PRO A 280 -7.41 0.69 -16.42
CA PRO A 280 -6.48 1.68 -15.89
C PRO A 280 -5.38 2.00 -16.92
N SER A 281 -4.83 3.23 -16.88
CA SER A 281 -3.66 3.59 -17.70
C SER A 281 -2.45 2.70 -17.36
N ALA A 282 -1.48 2.58 -18.27
CA ALA A 282 -0.26 1.80 -18.01
C ALA A 282 0.49 2.26 -16.74
N PHE A 283 0.52 3.58 -16.51
CA PHE A 283 1.13 4.14 -15.30
C PHE A 283 0.35 3.75 -14.04
N ALA A 284 -0.98 3.82 -14.06
CA ALA A 284 -1.81 3.39 -12.93
C ALA A 284 -1.62 1.89 -12.65
N GLN A 285 -1.55 1.03 -13.69
CA GLN A 285 -1.27 -0.39 -13.53
C GLN A 285 0.11 -0.65 -12.92
N LEU A 286 1.14 0.12 -13.29
CA LEU A 286 2.47 0.02 -12.68
C LEU A 286 2.44 0.42 -11.19
N LEU A 287 1.67 1.45 -10.84
CA LEU A 287 1.48 1.84 -9.43
C LEU A 287 0.70 0.77 -8.66
N ASP A 288 -0.33 0.16 -9.27
CA ASP A 288 -1.10 -0.93 -8.67
C ASP A 288 -0.23 -2.19 -8.43
N LEU A 289 0.81 -2.43 -9.25
CA LEU A 289 1.80 -3.48 -8.99
C LEU A 289 2.84 -3.08 -7.94
N ALA A 290 3.26 -1.80 -7.93
CA ALA A 290 4.25 -1.28 -6.99
C ALA A 290 3.70 -1.15 -5.56
N PHE A 291 2.45 -0.76 -5.42
CA PHE A 291 1.68 -0.71 -4.18
C PHE A 291 0.34 -1.41 -4.40
N PRO A 292 0.31 -2.75 -4.29
CA PRO A 292 -0.88 -3.54 -4.54
C PRO A 292 -2.00 -3.17 -3.56
N PHE A 293 -3.10 -2.65 -4.11
CA PHE A 293 -4.23 -2.19 -3.31
C PHE A 293 -5.50 -2.18 -4.17
N THR A 294 -6.56 -2.77 -3.65
CA THR A 294 -7.90 -2.67 -4.22
C THR A 294 -8.94 -2.80 -3.12
N LEU A 295 -10.08 -2.13 -3.29
CA LEU A 295 -11.22 -2.22 -2.39
C LEU A 295 -12.21 -3.29 -2.82
N TYR A 296 -12.09 -3.79 -4.04
CA TYR A 296 -13.02 -4.73 -4.65
C TYR A 296 -12.68 -6.19 -4.28
N GLU A 297 -13.68 -7.05 -4.37
CA GLU A 297 -13.64 -8.44 -3.90
C GLU A 297 -12.65 -9.35 -4.65
N GLN A 298 -12.25 -9.00 -5.91
CA GLN A 298 -11.19 -9.77 -6.58
C GLN A 298 -9.84 -9.68 -5.84
N GLY A 299 -9.60 -8.61 -5.05
CA GLY A 299 -8.34 -8.43 -4.31
C GLY A 299 -8.00 -9.60 -3.40
N PRO A 300 -8.82 -9.92 -2.40
CA PRO A 300 -8.60 -11.08 -1.54
C PRO A 300 -8.61 -12.41 -2.32
N VAL A 301 -9.46 -12.60 -3.33
CA VAL A 301 -9.47 -13.82 -4.14
C VAL A 301 -8.12 -14.03 -4.85
N LEU A 302 -7.54 -12.97 -5.43
CA LEU A 302 -6.21 -13.00 -6.05
C LEU A 302 -5.10 -13.32 -5.03
N THR A 303 -5.26 -12.91 -3.78
CA THR A 303 -4.31 -13.22 -2.70
C THR A 303 -4.23 -14.72 -2.41
N HIS A 304 -5.33 -15.43 -2.58
CA HIS A 304 -5.39 -16.90 -2.47
C HIS A 304 -4.94 -17.64 -3.75
N GLY A 305 -4.43 -16.94 -4.75
CA GLY A 305 -3.89 -17.52 -6.00
C GLY A 305 -4.95 -17.85 -7.05
N VAL A 306 -6.20 -17.55 -6.81
CA VAL A 306 -7.31 -17.76 -7.76
C VAL A 306 -7.42 -16.54 -8.69
N GLY A 307 -7.48 -16.77 -10.00
CA GLY A 307 -7.67 -15.72 -10.99
C GLY A 307 -9.04 -15.05 -10.81
N ALA A 308 -9.06 -13.73 -10.57
CA ALA A 308 -10.32 -13.00 -10.37
C ALA A 308 -10.25 -11.57 -10.91
N LEU A 309 -11.39 -11.04 -11.34
CA LEU A 309 -11.56 -9.64 -11.72
C LEU A 309 -12.93 -9.14 -11.28
N THR A 310 -13.08 -7.82 -11.18
CA THR A 310 -14.38 -7.19 -10.93
C THR A 310 -14.86 -6.42 -12.17
N ILE A 311 -16.15 -6.58 -12.48
CA ILE A 311 -16.87 -5.78 -13.48
C ILE A 311 -17.64 -4.71 -12.70
N THR A 312 -17.39 -3.43 -13.03
CA THR A 312 -18.06 -2.31 -12.39
C THR A 312 -18.40 -1.21 -13.38
N THR A 313 -19.35 -0.37 -13.03
CA THR A 313 -19.65 0.89 -13.72
C THR A 313 -19.31 2.12 -12.88
N ALA A 314 -18.87 1.89 -11.64
CA ALA A 314 -18.40 2.94 -10.76
C ALA A 314 -17.06 3.52 -11.24
N GLY A 315 -16.86 4.82 -11.00
CA GLY A 315 -15.53 5.46 -11.13
C GLY A 315 -14.66 5.15 -9.91
N ASP A 316 -13.39 5.57 -9.95
CA ASP A 316 -12.52 5.49 -8.77
C ASP A 316 -13.06 6.36 -7.61
N ARG A 317 -13.83 7.41 -7.94
CA ARG A 317 -14.63 8.20 -7.01
C ARG A 317 -16.09 7.91 -7.30
N GLY A 318 -16.68 7.01 -6.54
CA GLY A 318 -18.13 6.77 -6.54
C GLY A 318 -18.90 8.03 -6.08
N PRO A 319 -20.22 8.09 -6.31
CA PRO A 319 -21.06 9.08 -5.67
C PRO A 319 -21.02 8.85 -4.14
N PRO A 320 -21.27 9.90 -3.33
CA PRO A 320 -21.42 9.69 -1.89
C PRO A 320 -22.48 8.62 -1.61
N PRO A 321 -22.30 7.77 -0.59
CA PRO A 321 -23.20 6.63 -0.35
C PRO A 321 -24.68 7.02 -0.20
N PHE A 322 -24.97 8.19 0.39
CA PHE A 322 -26.34 8.72 0.52
C PHE A 322 -27.00 9.10 -0.83
N ALA A 323 -26.19 9.32 -1.88
CA ALA A 323 -26.68 9.63 -3.22
C ALA A 323 -26.90 8.40 -4.10
N ASP A 324 -26.53 7.21 -3.62
CA ASP A 324 -26.75 5.95 -4.33
C ASP A 324 -28.14 5.39 -4.06
N THR A 325 -29.12 5.96 -4.75
CA THR A 325 -30.56 5.71 -4.54
C THR A 325 -31.16 4.81 -5.63
N PRO A 326 -32.27 4.09 -5.33
CA PRO A 326 -32.96 3.24 -6.30
C PRO A 326 -33.45 3.95 -7.56
N GLN A 327 -33.73 5.27 -7.47
CA GLN A 327 -34.18 6.09 -8.60
C GLN A 327 -33.06 6.35 -9.63
N ARG A 328 -31.80 6.26 -9.18
CA ARG A 328 -30.61 6.47 -10.04
C ARG A 328 -30.13 5.20 -10.73
N LEU A 329 -30.75 4.06 -10.49
CA LEU A 329 -30.37 2.81 -11.16
C LEU A 329 -30.63 2.87 -12.66
N ASN A 330 -29.61 2.54 -13.44
CA ASN A 330 -29.70 2.35 -14.87
C ASN A 330 -29.96 0.87 -15.20
N GLY A 331 -31.26 0.50 -15.29
CA GLY A 331 -31.66 -0.88 -15.62
C GLY A 331 -31.16 -1.36 -17.00
N GLY A 332 -30.92 -0.44 -17.96
CA GLY A 332 -30.31 -0.79 -19.25
C GLY A 332 -28.86 -1.25 -19.08
N ARG A 333 -28.08 -0.53 -18.26
CA ARG A 333 -26.68 -0.88 -17.97
C ARG A 333 -26.60 -2.18 -17.17
N LEU A 334 -27.47 -2.34 -16.15
CA LEU A 334 -27.59 -3.58 -15.40
C LEU A 334 -27.83 -4.78 -16.32
N ALA A 335 -28.74 -4.66 -17.28
CA ALA A 335 -29.02 -5.73 -18.24
C ALA A 335 -27.81 -6.01 -19.18
N GLN A 336 -27.14 -4.97 -19.66
CA GLN A 336 -25.95 -5.14 -20.51
C GLN A 336 -24.85 -5.93 -19.78
N ILE A 337 -24.52 -5.51 -18.54
CA ILE A 337 -23.47 -6.18 -17.76
C ILE A 337 -23.93 -7.57 -17.29
N GLY A 338 -25.18 -7.73 -16.87
CA GLY A 338 -25.73 -9.03 -16.49
C GLY A 338 -25.68 -10.07 -17.64
N ARG A 339 -26.06 -9.66 -18.84
CA ARG A 339 -25.91 -10.51 -20.06
C ARG A 339 -24.46 -10.79 -20.36
N SER A 340 -23.56 -9.79 -20.24
CA SER A 340 -22.13 -9.99 -20.42
C SER A 340 -21.57 -11.02 -19.43
N ALA A 341 -21.99 -10.97 -18.17
CA ALA A 341 -21.60 -11.93 -17.14
C ALA A 341 -22.13 -13.34 -17.43
N GLN A 342 -23.36 -13.45 -17.96
CA GLN A 342 -23.93 -14.74 -18.38
C GLN A 342 -23.13 -15.36 -19.53
N GLU A 343 -22.82 -14.58 -20.57
CA GLU A 343 -22.02 -15.05 -21.71
C GLU A 343 -20.57 -15.34 -21.30
N LEU A 344 -20.03 -14.57 -20.35
CA LEU A 344 -18.72 -14.85 -19.77
C LEU A 344 -18.71 -16.21 -19.06
N LEU A 345 -19.68 -16.49 -18.20
CA LEU A 345 -19.80 -17.78 -17.51
C LEU A 345 -19.91 -18.95 -18.51
N ARG A 346 -20.69 -18.80 -19.59
CA ARG A 346 -20.79 -19.81 -20.64
C ARG A 346 -19.45 -20.07 -21.33
N ALA A 347 -18.70 -19.00 -21.66
CA ALA A 347 -17.38 -19.13 -22.28
C ALA A 347 -16.36 -19.75 -21.31
N LEU A 348 -16.41 -19.38 -20.03
CA LEU A 348 -15.54 -19.94 -19.01
C LEU A 348 -15.88 -21.42 -18.74
N ASP A 349 -17.16 -21.80 -18.73
CA ASP A 349 -17.56 -23.20 -18.55
C ASP A 349 -16.98 -24.14 -19.63
N GLN A 350 -16.68 -23.62 -20.81
CA GLN A 350 -16.10 -24.37 -21.92
C GLN A 350 -14.56 -24.31 -22.00
N GLY A 351 -13.90 -23.39 -21.27
CA GLY A 351 -12.45 -23.21 -21.44
C GLY A 351 -11.77 -22.46 -20.30
N ALA A 352 -12.26 -22.55 -19.07
CA ALA A 352 -11.70 -21.84 -17.93
C ALA A 352 -10.22 -22.17 -17.69
N GLU A 353 -9.79 -23.39 -17.96
CA GLU A 353 -8.42 -23.86 -17.78
C GLU A 353 -7.41 -23.07 -18.64
N LEU A 354 -7.84 -22.52 -19.77
CA LEU A 354 -7.00 -21.71 -20.66
C LEU A 354 -6.75 -20.29 -20.14
N VAL A 355 -7.54 -19.85 -19.17
CA VAL A 355 -7.52 -18.48 -18.63
C VAL A 355 -7.43 -18.44 -17.10
N GLN A 356 -7.13 -19.58 -16.47
CA GLN A 356 -7.01 -19.72 -15.02
C GLN A 356 -5.73 -19.09 -14.48
N GLY A 357 -5.70 -18.92 -13.15
CA GLY A 357 -4.53 -18.50 -12.39
C GLY A 357 -4.28 -17.00 -12.42
N THR A 358 -3.15 -16.62 -11.85
CA THR A 358 -2.75 -15.23 -11.66
C THR A 358 -1.42 -14.93 -12.32
N SER A 359 -1.24 -13.71 -12.82
CA SER A 359 0.03 -13.25 -13.39
C SER A 359 0.22 -11.75 -13.16
N SER A 360 1.46 -11.27 -13.32
CA SER A 360 1.75 -9.84 -13.33
C SER A 360 1.98 -9.38 -14.76
N TYR A 361 1.41 -8.25 -15.13
CA TYR A 361 1.59 -7.66 -16.46
C TYR A 361 1.10 -6.20 -16.48
N VAL A 362 1.39 -5.49 -17.56
CA VAL A 362 0.86 -4.15 -17.84
C VAL A 362 0.33 -4.09 -19.24
N TYR A 363 -0.90 -3.61 -19.41
CA TYR A 363 -1.49 -3.34 -20.72
C TYR A 363 -0.92 -2.07 -21.35
N LEU A 364 -0.47 -2.19 -22.59
CA LEU A 364 -0.17 -1.10 -23.51
C LEU A 364 -1.16 -1.16 -24.69
N GLY A 365 -2.29 -0.49 -24.56
CA GLY A 365 -3.39 -0.63 -25.52
C GLY A 365 -3.93 -2.06 -25.52
N ALA A 366 -3.86 -2.74 -26.67
CA ALA A 366 -4.33 -4.12 -26.88
C ALA A 366 -3.24 -5.17 -26.59
N ARG A 367 -2.04 -4.77 -26.18
CA ARG A 367 -0.92 -5.67 -25.90
C ARG A 367 -0.56 -5.63 -24.43
N VAL A 368 0.10 -6.67 -23.95
CA VAL A 368 0.61 -6.76 -22.57
C VAL A 368 2.12 -6.93 -22.59
N ILE A 369 2.79 -6.24 -21.64
CA ILE A 369 4.16 -6.55 -21.24
C ILE A 369 4.06 -7.48 -20.05
N ARG A 370 4.78 -8.59 -20.07
CA ARG A 370 4.80 -9.57 -18.97
C ARG A 370 5.50 -8.98 -17.76
N GLY A 371 4.96 -9.25 -16.56
CA GLY A 371 5.47 -8.70 -15.30
C GLY A 371 6.93 -9.03 -15.04
N TRP A 372 7.37 -10.29 -15.27
CA TRP A 372 8.77 -10.68 -15.10
C TRP A 372 9.75 -9.82 -15.90
N ALA A 373 9.33 -9.34 -17.08
CA ALA A 373 10.18 -8.48 -17.92
C ALA A 373 10.28 -7.06 -17.34
N ILE A 374 9.18 -6.56 -16.73
CA ILE A 374 9.18 -5.28 -16.02
C ILE A 374 10.04 -5.39 -14.76
N GLU A 375 9.91 -6.46 -13.99
CA GLU A 375 10.74 -6.77 -12.80
C GLU A 375 12.22 -6.77 -13.18
N LEU A 376 12.58 -7.43 -14.28
CA LEU A 376 13.97 -7.49 -14.77
C LEU A 376 14.52 -6.09 -15.09
N VAL A 377 13.70 -5.22 -15.72
CA VAL A 377 14.08 -3.82 -16.00
C VAL A 377 14.28 -3.03 -14.71
N LEU A 378 13.37 -3.17 -13.74
CA LEU A 378 13.45 -2.47 -12.45
C LEU A 378 14.67 -2.94 -11.63
N ILE A 379 14.92 -4.24 -11.58
CA ILE A 379 16.11 -4.81 -10.93
C ILE A 379 17.38 -4.33 -11.62
N ALA A 380 17.40 -4.31 -12.95
CA ALA A 380 18.55 -3.80 -13.69
C ALA A 380 18.76 -2.29 -13.43
N ALA A 381 17.70 -1.51 -13.29
CA ALA A 381 17.79 -0.09 -12.93
C ALA A 381 18.36 0.14 -11.52
N LEU A 382 18.35 -0.84 -10.63
CA LEU A 382 19.02 -0.79 -9.33
C LEU A 382 20.55 -0.91 -9.47
N LEU A 383 21.06 -1.62 -10.50
CA LEU A 383 22.50 -1.91 -10.67
C LEU A 383 23.38 -0.67 -10.75
N PRO A 384 23.07 0.40 -11.51
CA PRO A 384 23.88 1.60 -11.56
C PRO A 384 24.09 2.24 -10.18
N PHE A 385 23.06 2.21 -9.34
CA PHE A 385 23.17 2.69 -7.97
C PHE A 385 24.08 1.77 -7.13
N ILE A 386 23.83 0.47 -7.12
CA ILE A 386 24.62 -0.51 -6.33
C ILE A 386 26.09 -0.43 -6.71
N ILE A 387 26.40 -0.46 -8.01
CA ILE A 387 27.78 -0.42 -8.49
C ILE A 387 28.46 0.89 -8.09
N ALA A 388 27.77 2.04 -8.21
CA ALA A 388 28.31 3.33 -7.81
C ALA A 388 28.51 3.44 -6.29
N ALA A 389 27.59 2.91 -5.48
CA ALA A 389 27.67 2.90 -4.02
C ALA A 389 28.83 1.99 -3.53
N VAL A 390 28.99 0.82 -4.16
CA VAL A 390 30.09 -0.12 -3.85
C VAL A 390 31.44 0.46 -4.29
N ASP A 391 31.54 1.11 -5.47
CA ASP A 391 32.76 1.80 -5.89
C ASP A 391 33.12 2.92 -4.91
N LEU A 392 32.16 3.73 -4.50
CA LEU A 392 32.35 4.76 -3.47
C LEU A 392 32.87 4.15 -2.16
N PHE A 393 32.23 3.09 -1.68
CA PHE A 393 32.67 2.37 -0.48
C PHE A 393 34.09 1.84 -0.61
N ALA A 394 34.43 1.19 -1.73
CA ALA A 394 35.77 0.63 -1.97
C ALA A 394 36.83 1.74 -2.00
N ARG A 395 36.56 2.89 -2.60
CA ARG A 395 37.44 4.05 -2.62
C ARG A 395 37.64 4.67 -1.23
N CYS A 396 36.54 4.82 -0.47
CA CYS A 396 36.59 5.30 0.91
C CYS A 396 37.40 4.34 1.80
N ARG A 397 37.21 3.03 1.64
CA ARG A 397 37.98 2.01 2.40
C ARG A 397 39.48 2.05 2.08
N ARG A 398 39.85 2.15 0.81
CA ARG A 398 41.26 2.26 0.40
C ARG A 398 41.95 3.50 0.96
N ARG A 399 41.21 4.58 1.21
CA ARG A 399 41.72 5.82 1.82
C ARG A 399 41.53 5.89 3.34
N HIS A 400 41.20 4.77 3.97
CA HIS A 400 41.01 4.64 5.42
C HIS A 400 40.01 5.64 6.03
N LEU A 401 38.98 6.04 5.27
CA LEU A 401 37.93 6.91 5.79
C LEU A 401 37.14 6.22 6.92
N PRO A 402 36.59 6.98 7.89
CA PRO A 402 35.97 6.43 9.09
C PRO A 402 34.55 5.90 8.84
N ILE A 403 34.39 4.90 7.95
CA ILE A 403 33.09 4.30 7.59
C ILE A 403 32.51 3.51 8.76
N ALA A 404 33.33 2.75 9.50
CA ALA A 404 32.85 1.91 10.59
C ALA A 404 32.19 2.70 11.74
N PRO A 405 32.68 3.88 12.17
CA PRO A 405 31.97 4.76 13.07
C PRO A 405 30.63 5.26 12.50
N ALA A 406 30.58 5.61 11.20
CA ALA A 406 29.36 6.10 10.55
C ALA A 406 28.29 5.00 10.46
N LEU A 407 28.64 3.76 10.10
CA LEU A 407 27.73 2.61 10.10
C LEU A 407 27.20 2.29 11.50
N ARG A 408 28.05 2.35 12.53
CA ARG A 408 27.61 2.15 13.91
C ARG A 408 26.64 3.23 14.37
N SER A 409 26.84 4.47 13.95
CA SER A 409 25.94 5.57 14.25
C SER A 409 24.60 5.46 13.50
N TYR A 410 24.63 4.97 12.25
CA TYR A 410 23.43 4.67 11.49
C TYR A 410 22.50 3.69 12.24
N ARG A 411 23.06 2.67 12.89
CA ARG A 411 22.30 1.76 13.75
C ARG A 411 21.49 2.50 14.82
N SER A 412 22.02 3.57 15.41
CA SER A 412 21.27 4.36 16.40
C SER A 412 20.06 5.07 15.79
N ARG A 413 20.18 5.56 14.55
CA ARG A 413 19.06 6.18 13.81
C ARG A 413 18.01 5.15 13.44
N LEU A 414 18.43 3.98 12.99
CA LEU A 414 17.52 2.87 12.72
C LEU A 414 16.75 2.46 13.97
N LEU A 415 17.45 2.31 15.11
CA LEU A 415 16.82 1.96 16.39
C LEU A 415 15.80 3.03 16.86
N PHE A 416 16.04 4.30 16.57
CA PHE A 416 15.07 5.36 16.84
C PHE A 416 13.78 5.18 16.03
N TRP A 417 13.89 4.93 14.74
CA TRP A 417 12.71 4.71 13.89
C TRP A 417 11.99 3.40 14.23
N LEU A 418 12.74 2.35 14.56
CA LEU A 418 12.15 1.10 15.06
C LEU A 418 11.42 1.31 16.40
N TRP A 419 11.93 2.18 17.28
CA TRP A 419 11.22 2.61 18.48
C TRP A 419 9.91 3.32 18.15
N VAL A 420 9.91 4.28 17.25
CA VAL A 420 8.69 4.98 16.80
C VAL A 420 7.68 3.98 16.21
N GLY A 421 8.14 3.05 15.36
CA GLY A 421 7.32 1.99 14.82
C GLY A 421 6.76 1.05 15.88
N LEU A 422 7.58 0.68 16.88
CA LEU A 422 7.14 -0.14 18.00
C LEU A 422 6.05 0.57 18.83
N VAL A 423 6.22 1.87 19.12
CA VAL A 423 5.19 2.65 19.85
C VAL A 423 3.90 2.71 19.02
N PHE A 424 4.00 2.90 17.70
CA PHE A 424 2.85 2.87 16.81
C PHE A 424 2.10 1.53 16.91
N GLU A 425 2.81 0.41 16.85
CA GLU A 425 2.23 -0.94 16.98
C GLU A 425 1.63 -1.19 18.38
N VAL A 426 2.29 -0.73 19.44
CA VAL A 426 1.76 -0.85 20.82
C VAL A 426 0.45 -0.05 20.95
N PHE A 427 0.36 1.12 20.33
CA PHE A 427 -0.86 1.92 20.31
C PHE A 427 -1.99 1.24 19.52
N ALA A 428 -1.66 0.56 18.40
CA ALA A 428 -2.62 -0.27 17.68
C ALA A 428 -3.15 -1.41 18.58
N LEU A 429 -2.27 -2.13 19.26
CA LEU A 429 -2.65 -3.21 20.19
C LEU A 429 -3.45 -2.70 21.39
N ALA A 430 -3.17 -1.47 21.85
CA ALA A 430 -3.91 -0.82 22.94
C ALA A 430 -5.25 -0.22 22.50
N GLY A 431 -5.62 -0.32 21.20
CA GLY A 431 -6.88 0.22 20.67
C GLY A 431 -6.92 1.75 20.56
N VAL A 432 -5.75 2.43 20.56
CA VAL A 432 -5.66 3.88 20.37
C VAL A 432 -6.07 4.27 18.93
N TRP A 433 -5.77 3.41 17.98
CA TRP A 433 -6.30 3.45 16.62
C TRP A 433 -6.87 2.11 16.19
N PRO A 434 -7.74 2.11 15.17
CA PRO A 434 -8.44 0.90 14.76
C PRO A 434 -7.49 -0.21 14.31
N THR A 435 -7.79 -1.43 14.72
CA THR A 435 -7.19 -2.65 14.18
C THR A 435 -8.20 -3.35 13.27
N GLY A 436 -7.74 -4.16 12.34
CA GLY A 436 -8.57 -4.82 11.34
C GLY A 436 -8.13 -6.24 11.00
N ALA A 437 -8.73 -6.80 9.96
CA ALA A 437 -8.52 -8.17 9.49
C ALA A 437 -7.42 -8.30 8.42
N ALA A 438 -6.45 -7.40 8.39
CA ALA A 438 -5.39 -7.33 7.38
C ALA A 438 -5.90 -7.09 5.93
N LEU A 439 -7.08 -6.51 5.80
CA LEU A 439 -7.68 -6.13 4.52
C LEU A 439 -7.80 -4.60 4.41
N PRO A 440 -7.92 -4.06 3.18
CA PRO A 440 -8.04 -2.62 2.96
C PRO A 440 -9.29 -2.06 3.63
N LEU A 441 -9.18 -0.84 4.14
CA LEU A 441 -10.29 -0.12 4.73
C LEU A 441 -11.04 0.68 3.66
N SER A 442 -12.37 0.74 3.72
CA SER A 442 -13.13 1.62 2.84
C SER A 442 -12.78 3.10 3.08
N PRO A 443 -12.46 3.89 2.06
CA PRO A 443 -12.24 5.33 2.18
C PRO A 443 -13.48 6.09 2.67
N HIS A 444 -14.66 5.50 2.54
CA HIS A 444 -15.93 6.06 3.02
C HIS A 444 -16.23 5.69 4.49
N SER A 445 -15.39 4.87 5.11
CA SER A 445 -15.53 4.55 6.53
C SER A 445 -15.23 5.79 7.40
N SER A 446 -15.90 5.91 8.54
CA SER A 446 -15.63 6.97 9.50
C SER A 446 -14.18 6.94 10.00
N ALA A 447 -13.57 5.77 10.08
CA ALA A 447 -12.18 5.59 10.50
C ALA A 447 -11.20 6.29 9.57
N ALA A 448 -11.40 6.22 8.24
CA ALA A 448 -10.53 6.85 7.24
C ALA A 448 -10.45 8.38 7.38
N HIS A 449 -11.48 9.03 7.92
CA HIS A 449 -11.57 10.49 8.08
C HIS A 449 -11.38 10.95 9.52
N HIS A 450 -11.35 10.04 10.48
CA HIS A 450 -11.24 10.39 11.89
C HIS A 450 -9.80 10.27 12.39
N TRP A 451 -9.10 11.42 12.41
CA TRP A 451 -7.75 11.48 12.94
C TRP A 451 -7.76 11.26 14.46
N PRO A 452 -7.06 10.26 14.99
CA PRO A 452 -6.95 10.04 16.43
C PRO A 452 -5.96 11.02 17.05
N LEU A 453 -6.33 12.30 17.14
CA LEU A 453 -5.44 13.40 17.50
C LEU A 453 -4.72 13.15 18.83
N LEU A 454 -5.40 12.64 19.86
CA LEU A 454 -4.79 12.31 21.15
C LEU A 454 -3.72 11.21 21.03
N GLY A 455 -4.00 10.18 20.22
CA GLY A 455 -3.05 9.11 19.94
C GLY A 455 -1.84 9.62 19.17
N LEU A 456 -2.06 10.44 18.15
CA LEU A 456 -0.98 11.05 17.36
C LEU A 456 -0.14 12.02 18.20
N PHE A 457 -0.77 12.79 19.09
CA PHE A 457 -0.05 13.62 20.06
C PHE A 457 0.80 12.75 21.00
N GLY A 458 0.23 11.67 21.55
CA GLY A 458 0.96 10.72 22.40
C GLY A 458 2.15 10.08 21.68
N LEU A 459 1.96 9.63 20.42
CA LEU A 459 3.05 9.11 19.58
C LEU A 459 4.12 10.18 19.35
N GLY A 460 3.72 11.41 19.01
CA GLY A 460 4.62 12.53 18.82
C GLY A 460 5.41 12.87 20.07
N ALA A 461 4.76 12.87 21.24
CA ALA A 461 5.40 13.13 22.54
C ALA A 461 6.44 12.04 22.88
N LEU A 462 6.11 10.76 22.69
CA LEU A 462 7.05 9.66 22.92
C LEU A 462 8.20 9.67 21.91
N ALA A 463 7.93 9.99 20.64
CA ALA A 463 8.97 10.18 19.63
C ALA A 463 9.88 11.37 19.99
N ALA A 464 9.32 12.50 20.44
CA ALA A 464 10.06 13.66 20.89
C ALA A 464 10.92 13.34 22.13
N LEU A 465 10.39 12.61 23.10
CA LEU A 465 11.15 12.12 24.25
C LEU A 465 12.32 11.25 23.82
N GLY A 466 12.07 10.27 22.96
CA GLY A 466 13.12 9.43 22.37
C GLY A 466 14.18 10.25 21.64
N TRP A 467 13.77 11.27 20.88
CA TRP A 467 14.67 12.22 20.22
C TRP A 467 15.51 13.01 21.23
N ILE A 468 14.90 13.62 22.25
CA ILE A 468 15.59 14.41 23.27
C ILE A 468 16.66 13.58 23.96
N VAL A 469 16.33 12.32 24.35
CA VAL A 469 17.24 11.40 25.02
C VAL A 469 18.40 10.97 24.11
N THR A 470 18.15 10.82 22.82
CA THR A 470 19.13 10.25 21.87
C THR A 470 19.74 11.29 20.93
N ARG A 471 19.33 12.56 20.98
CA ARG A 471 19.72 13.63 20.04
C ARG A 471 21.23 13.79 19.84
N SER A 472 22.01 13.63 20.89
CA SER A 472 23.47 13.72 20.84
C SER A 472 24.10 12.62 19.95
N ARG A 473 23.40 11.48 19.79
CA ARG A 473 23.82 10.38 18.93
C ARG A 473 23.20 10.46 17.55
N LEU A 474 21.94 10.92 17.47
CA LEU A 474 21.19 10.98 16.21
C LEU A 474 21.63 12.16 15.32
N ALA A 475 21.89 13.32 15.94
CA ALA A 475 22.25 14.54 15.27
C ALA A 475 23.33 15.32 16.05
N PRO A 476 24.57 14.79 16.15
CA PRO A 476 25.65 15.46 16.88
C PRO A 476 25.98 16.79 16.21
N ARG A 477 25.98 17.88 16.99
CA ARG A 477 26.31 19.24 16.53
C ARG A 477 27.79 19.50 16.75
N ARG A 478 28.62 19.24 15.77
CA ARG A 478 30.06 19.55 15.79
C ARG A 478 30.60 19.85 14.40
N ALA A 479 31.77 20.44 14.35
CA ALA A 479 32.47 20.61 13.07
C ALA A 479 32.78 19.23 12.46
N VAL A 480 32.57 19.11 11.17
CA VAL A 480 32.72 17.85 10.42
C VAL A 480 33.81 18.04 9.36
N GLY A 481 34.76 17.13 9.34
CA GLY A 481 35.73 17.04 8.25
C GLY A 481 35.07 16.46 6.99
N ILE A 482 35.61 16.83 5.82
CA ILE A 482 35.11 16.35 4.51
C ILE A 482 35.10 14.82 4.45
N ASP A 483 36.13 14.17 5.02
CA ASP A 483 36.25 12.70 5.04
C ASP A 483 35.19 12.03 5.93
N GLU A 484 34.83 12.65 7.06
CA GLU A 484 33.77 12.17 7.94
C GLU A 484 32.40 12.32 7.30
N GLU A 485 32.17 13.47 6.65
CA GLU A 485 30.92 13.74 5.94
C GLU A 485 30.70 12.71 4.82
N LEU A 486 31.78 12.44 4.04
CA LEU A 486 31.74 11.43 2.98
C LEU A 486 31.52 10.02 3.52
N ALA A 487 32.14 9.67 4.66
CA ALA A 487 31.89 8.40 5.34
C ALA A 487 30.43 8.27 5.78
N GLY A 488 29.83 9.38 6.26
CA GLY A 488 28.41 9.43 6.61
C GLY A 488 27.47 9.20 5.43
N HIS A 489 27.75 9.84 4.30
CA HIS A 489 27.00 9.60 3.05
C HIS A 489 27.16 8.17 2.57
N THR A 490 28.39 7.65 2.57
CA THR A 490 28.67 6.27 2.14
C THR A 490 27.90 5.26 3.00
N ALA A 491 27.88 5.43 4.33
CA ALA A 491 27.11 4.57 5.22
C ALA A 491 25.60 4.60 4.93
N ALA A 492 25.04 5.80 4.68
CA ALA A 492 23.63 5.96 4.34
C ALA A 492 23.29 5.34 2.97
N LEU A 493 24.16 5.51 1.96
CA LEU A 493 23.95 4.94 0.63
C LEU A 493 24.06 3.41 0.65
N LEU A 494 24.94 2.82 1.44
CA LEU A 494 25.00 1.36 1.63
C LEU A 494 23.72 0.84 2.28
N ALA A 495 23.24 1.52 3.32
CA ALA A 495 21.95 1.17 3.95
C ALA A 495 20.78 1.30 2.97
N LEU A 496 20.77 2.33 2.11
CA LEU A 496 19.79 2.50 1.06
C LEU A 496 19.86 1.37 0.01
N GLY A 497 21.07 0.89 -0.30
CA GLY A 497 21.26 -0.28 -1.15
C GLY A 497 20.63 -1.54 -0.55
N VAL A 498 20.78 -1.73 0.77
CA VAL A 498 20.09 -2.83 1.48
C VAL A 498 18.58 -2.67 1.39
N VAL A 499 18.04 -1.45 1.57
CA VAL A 499 16.60 -1.19 1.37
C VAL A 499 16.17 -1.59 -0.04
N GLY A 500 16.92 -1.20 -1.08
CA GLY A 500 16.61 -1.59 -2.46
C GLY A 500 16.58 -3.11 -2.65
N LEU A 501 17.52 -3.85 -2.06
CA LEU A 501 17.57 -5.32 -2.13
C LEU A 501 16.39 -5.97 -1.36
N LEU A 502 16.03 -5.43 -0.20
CA LEU A 502 14.87 -5.91 0.56
C LEU A 502 13.55 -5.65 -0.18
N VAL A 503 13.45 -4.52 -0.88
CA VAL A 503 12.30 -4.23 -1.76
C VAL A 503 12.23 -5.25 -2.89
N VAL A 504 13.35 -5.57 -3.55
CA VAL A 504 13.38 -6.65 -4.57
C VAL A 504 12.89 -7.98 -4.01
N ALA A 505 13.31 -8.31 -2.79
CA ALA A 505 12.94 -9.58 -2.16
C ALA A 505 11.45 -9.68 -1.76
N THR A 506 10.77 -8.54 -1.54
CA THR A 506 9.35 -8.49 -1.15
C THR A 506 8.42 -8.24 -2.33
N ASN A 507 8.67 -7.19 -3.09
CA ASN A 507 7.93 -6.82 -4.29
C ASN A 507 8.84 -6.02 -5.25
N PRO A 508 9.40 -6.63 -6.31
CA PRO A 508 10.28 -5.94 -7.24
C PRO A 508 9.65 -4.70 -7.90
N PHE A 509 8.33 -4.70 -8.13
CA PHE A 509 7.64 -3.53 -8.69
C PHE A 509 7.72 -2.30 -7.76
N ALA A 510 7.80 -2.49 -6.44
CA ALA A 510 7.93 -1.40 -5.48
C ALA A 510 9.27 -0.64 -5.63
N LEU A 511 10.25 -1.17 -6.39
CA LEU A 511 11.41 -0.40 -6.81
C LEU A 511 11.02 0.90 -7.52
N LEU A 512 9.89 0.93 -8.25
CA LEU A 512 9.38 2.14 -8.87
C LEU A 512 9.25 3.30 -7.87
N ILE A 513 8.88 2.99 -6.63
CA ILE A 513 8.72 3.96 -5.54
C ILE A 513 10.09 4.38 -4.97
N VAL A 514 11.04 3.45 -4.91
CA VAL A 514 12.34 3.66 -4.23
C VAL A 514 13.43 4.16 -5.19
N LEU A 515 13.34 3.88 -6.50
CA LEU A 515 14.34 4.31 -7.49
C LEU A 515 14.65 5.82 -7.46
N PRO A 516 13.69 6.75 -7.30
CA PRO A 516 14.01 8.17 -7.15
C PRO A 516 14.93 8.45 -5.96
N SER A 517 14.69 7.80 -4.81
CA SER A 517 15.57 7.91 -3.63
C SER A 517 16.97 7.41 -3.91
N LEU A 518 17.09 6.24 -4.53
CA LEU A 518 18.37 5.62 -4.87
C LEU A 518 19.21 6.55 -5.77
N HIS A 519 18.65 6.99 -6.87
CA HIS A 519 19.39 7.75 -7.86
C HIS A 519 19.59 9.22 -7.49
N ALA A 520 18.61 9.89 -6.88
CA ALA A 520 18.77 11.27 -6.46
C ALA A 520 19.77 11.39 -5.29
N TRP A 521 19.62 10.57 -4.24
CA TRP A 521 20.48 10.68 -3.07
C TRP A 521 21.90 10.19 -3.31
N LEU A 522 22.14 9.37 -4.32
CA LEU A 522 23.48 9.03 -4.77
C LEU A 522 24.34 10.27 -5.07
N TRP A 523 23.72 11.34 -5.57
CA TRP A 523 24.43 12.58 -5.94
C TRP A 523 24.65 13.55 -4.79
N LEU A 524 24.05 13.34 -3.60
CA LEU A 524 24.24 14.23 -2.45
C LEU A 524 25.70 14.49 -2.09
N PRO A 525 26.59 13.47 -2.01
CA PRO A 525 28.00 13.71 -1.74
C PRO A 525 28.68 14.60 -2.80
N GLN A 526 28.23 14.52 -4.05
CA GLN A 526 28.80 15.30 -5.16
C GLN A 526 28.41 16.79 -5.10
N VAL A 527 27.24 17.11 -4.56
CA VAL A 527 26.70 18.48 -4.50
C VAL A 527 26.94 19.17 -3.16
N GLN A 528 27.73 18.58 -2.24
CA GLN A 528 27.95 19.14 -0.91
C GLN A 528 28.61 20.52 -0.91
N SER A 529 29.45 20.82 -1.90
CA SER A 529 30.04 22.16 -2.08
C SER A 529 29.07 23.20 -2.64
N ARG A 530 27.89 22.78 -3.11
CA ARG A 530 26.87 23.67 -3.70
C ARG A 530 26.04 24.36 -2.62
N PRO A 531 25.36 25.48 -2.95
CA PRO A 531 24.43 26.15 -2.05
C PRO A 531 23.38 25.22 -1.46
N LEU A 532 22.84 25.57 -0.28
CA LEU A 532 21.87 24.74 0.45
C LEU A 532 20.65 24.38 -0.40
N TRP A 533 20.14 25.33 -1.21
CA TRP A 533 18.97 25.08 -2.03
C TRP A 533 19.17 23.95 -3.07
N VAL A 534 20.40 23.86 -3.67
CA VAL A 534 20.72 22.75 -4.60
C VAL A 534 20.75 21.43 -3.86
N ARG A 535 21.37 21.39 -2.68
CA ARG A 535 21.42 20.17 -1.84
C ARG A 535 20.02 19.75 -1.40
N ALA A 536 19.21 20.73 -0.97
CA ALA A 536 17.82 20.50 -0.58
C ALA A 536 16.97 20.01 -1.75
N ALA A 537 17.16 20.55 -2.96
CA ALA A 537 16.44 20.07 -4.15
C ALA A 537 16.79 18.62 -4.50
N VAL A 538 18.10 18.25 -4.47
CA VAL A 538 18.52 16.85 -4.69
C VAL A 538 17.99 15.93 -3.59
N TYR A 539 17.97 16.40 -2.34
CA TYR A 539 17.41 15.64 -1.24
C TYR A 539 15.90 15.43 -1.42
N ALA A 540 15.15 16.50 -1.75
CA ALA A 540 13.71 16.46 -1.98
C ALA A 540 13.34 15.55 -3.17
N ALA A 541 14.16 15.52 -4.23
CA ALA A 541 13.94 14.64 -5.38
C ALA A 541 13.90 13.16 -5.00
N GLY A 542 14.58 12.76 -3.93
CA GLY A 542 14.50 11.38 -3.42
C GLY A 542 13.12 11.00 -2.88
N PHE A 543 12.26 11.95 -2.56
CA PHE A 543 10.90 11.66 -2.06
C PHE A 543 9.85 11.57 -3.18
N LEU A 544 10.22 11.77 -4.45
CA LEU A 544 9.28 11.77 -5.57
C LEU A 544 8.43 10.49 -5.63
N GLY A 545 9.01 9.32 -5.40
CA GLY A 545 8.26 8.07 -5.44
C GLY A 545 7.15 7.99 -4.39
N PRO A 546 7.45 8.11 -3.08
CA PRO A 546 6.44 8.17 -2.03
C PRO A 546 5.40 9.29 -2.23
N VAL A 547 5.82 10.46 -2.71
CA VAL A 547 4.93 11.60 -2.99
C VAL A 547 3.96 11.27 -4.14
N ILE A 548 4.44 10.63 -5.21
CA ILE A 548 3.58 10.18 -6.32
C ILE A 548 2.53 9.19 -5.81
N VAL A 549 2.92 8.22 -4.97
CA VAL A 549 1.97 7.27 -4.37
C VAL A 549 0.94 8.02 -3.53
N LEU A 550 1.35 8.91 -2.64
CA LEU A 550 0.46 9.67 -1.78
C LEU A 550 -0.54 10.52 -2.60
N ILE A 551 -0.06 11.24 -3.62
CA ILE A 551 -0.93 12.06 -4.49
C ILE A 551 -1.89 11.17 -5.28
N SER A 552 -1.41 10.03 -5.79
CA SER A 552 -2.24 9.09 -6.54
C SER A 552 -3.35 8.52 -5.67
N PHE A 553 -3.05 8.17 -4.41
CA PHE A 553 -4.05 7.71 -3.43
C PHE A 553 -5.06 8.81 -3.09
N ALA A 554 -4.58 10.00 -2.73
CA ALA A 554 -5.43 11.14 -2.42
C ALA A 554 -6.38 11.46 -3.59
N ALA A 555 -5.84 11.43 -4.82
CA ALA A 555 -6.61 11.71 -6.02
C ALA A 555 -7.60 10.60 -6.38
N ARG A 556 -7.18 9.33 -6.31
CA ARG A 556 -7.99 8.17 -6.74
C ARG A 556 -9.17 7.93 -5.80
N TYR A 557 -8.95 8.03 -4.49
CA TYR A 557 -9.95 7.69 -3.48
C TYR A 557 -10.63 8.91 -2.84
N GLY A 558 -10.33 10.12 -3.32
CA GLY A 558 -10.97 11.34 -2.81
C GLY A 558 -10.58 11.72 -1.39
N LEU A 559 -9.47 11.18 -0.87
CA LEU A 559 -9.04 11.34 0.53
C LEU A 559 -8.53 12.75 0.87
N GLY A 560 -8.12 13.54 -0.12
CA GLY A 560 -7.59 14.88 0.14
C GLY A 560 -6.46 14.88 1.17
N LEU A 561 -6.63 15.64 2.26
CA LEU A 561 -5.67 15.73 3.35
C LEU A 561 -5.67 14.51 4.30
N ASP A 562 -6.65 13.62 4.20
CA ASP A 562 -6.71 12.41 5.03
C ASP A 562 -5.82 11.29 4.49
N ALA A 563 -5.29 11.43 3.26
CA ALA A 563 -4.45 10.41 2.63
C ALA A 563 -3.22 9.97 3.48
N PRO A 564 -2.48 10.85 4.17
CA PRO A 564 -1.38 10.43 5.04
C PRO A 564 -1.85 9.57 6.22
N TRP A 565 -2.98 9.95 6.84
CA TRP A 565 -3.56 9.17 7.94
C TRP A 565 -4.05 7.82 7.42
N TYR A 566 -4.78 7.81 6.32
CA TYR A 566 -5.28 6.58 5.70
C TYR A 566 -4.15 5.57 5.39
N LEU A 567 -3.01 6.04 4.86
CA LEU A 567 -1.85 5.17 4.65
C LEU A 567 -1.25 4.63 5.97
N ALA A 568 -1.24 5.44 7.04
CA ALA A 568 -0.82 4.98 8.36
C ALA A 568 -1.83 3.95 8.93
N GLU A 569 -3.11 4.15 8.69
CA GLU A 569 -4.16 3.23 9.11
C GLU A 569 -4.07 1.87 8.41
N LEU A 570 -3.65 1.82 7.12
CA LEU A 570 -3.35 0.55 6.43
C LEU A 570 -2.25 -0.25 7.12
N VAL A 571 -1.32 0.42 7.80
CA VAL A 571 -0.32 -0.26 8.67
C VAL A 571 -0.98 -0.76 9.95
N ALA A 572 -1.81 0.06 10.60
CA ALA A 572 -2.49 -0.30 11.85
C ALA A 572 -3.44 -1.49 11.69
N VAL A 573 -4.19 -1.55 10.59
CA VAL A 573 -5.08 -2.70 10.27
C VAL A 573 -4.33 -3.92 9.73
N ARG A 574 -3.00 -3.89 9.66
CA ARG A 574 -2.14 -4.99 9.20
C ARG A 574 -2.24 -5.31 7.70
N PHE A 575 -2.84 -4.44 6.89
CA PHE A 575 -2.82 -4.58 5.43
C PHE A 575 -1.39 -4.46 4.89
N VAL A 576 -0.63 -3.47 5.38
CA VAL A 576 0.81 -3.40 5.13
C VAL A 576 1.52 -4.37 6.07
N SER A 577 2.19 -5.37 5.51
CA SER A 577 2.88 -6.40 6.29
C SER A 577 4.04 -5.81 7.12
N ILE A 578 4.33 -6.42 8.28
CA ILE A 578 5.40 -5.99 9.18
C ILE A 578 6.76 -5.87 8.46
N PRO A 579 7.19 -6.82 7.60
CA PRO A 579 8.45 -6.66 6.86
C PRO A 579 8.49 -5.40 5.99
N VAL A 580 7.42 -5.09 5.27
CA VAL A 580 7.32 -3.88 4.43
C VAL A 580 7.35 -2.63 5.30
N PHE A 581 6.65 -2.62 6.43
CA PHE A 581 6.71 -1.53 7.39
C PHE A 581 8.14 -1.28 7.92
N VAL A 582 8.86 -2.34 8.31
CA VAL A 582 10.27 -2.24 8.77
C VAL A 582 11.19 -1.73 7.66
N ILE A 583 10.98 -2.14 6.40
CA ILE A 583 11.70 -1.58 5.25
C ILE A 583 11.45 -0.07 5.14
N GLY A 584 10.21 0.38 5.30
CA GLY A 584 9.85 1.79 5.32
C GLY A 584 10.55 2.57 6.44
N LEU A 585 10.59 2.03 7.66
CA LEU A 585 11.31 2.63 8.80
C LEU A 585 12.82 2.69 8.55
N THR A 586 13.38 1.67 7.89
CA THR A 586 14.80 1.65 7.50
C THR A 586 15.10 2.73 6.47
N TRP A 587 14.21 2.91 5.48
CA TRP A 587 14.30 3.99 4.51
C TRP A 587 14.20 5.38 5.17
N LEU A 588 13.30 5.57 6.15
CA LEU A 588 13.19 6.81 6.94
C LEU A 588 14.47 7.10 7.73
N ALA A 589 15.14 6.08 8.27
CA ALA A 589 16.43 6.24 8.95
C ALA A 589 17.52 6.74 7.99
N VAL A 590 17.55 6.23 6.75
CA VAL A 590 18.44 6.74 5.68
C VAL A 590 18.11 8.18 5.34
N ALA A 591 16.84 8.48 5.11
CA ALA A 591 16.37 9.83 4.81
C ALA A 591 16.78 10.81 5.92
N GLY A 592 16.57 10.46 7.19
CA GLY A 592 16.97 11.27 8.33
C GLY A 592 18.48 11.54 8.38
N GLN A 593 19.32 10.53 8.11
CA GLN A 593 20.77 10.73 8.05
C GLN A 593 21.19 11.64 6.90
N LEU A 594 20.67 11.39 5.71
CA LEU A 594 21.01 12.21 4.54
C LEU A 594 20.49 13.65 4.69
N GLY A 595 19.30 13.84 5.28
CA GLY A 595 18.76 15.16 5.60
C GLY A 595 19.66 15.93 6.58
N ALA A 596 20.12 15.30 7.65
CA ALA A 596 21.04 15.90 8.61
C ALA A 596 22.36 16.34 7.93
N LEU A 597 22.94 15.49 7.07
CA LEU A 597 24.15 15.82 6.30
C LEU A 597 23.87 16.92 5.26
N THR A 598 22.72 16.94 4.63
CA THR A 598 22.33 17.97 3.65
C THR A 598 22.31 19.36 4.27
N VAL A 599 21.84 19.48 5.51
CA VAL A 599 21.85 20.77 6.25
C VAL A 599 23.29 21.22 6.55
N GLY A 600 24.25 20.29 6.69
CA GLY A 600 25.66 20.59 6.87
C GLY A 600 26.03 21.13 8.26
N ARG A 601 25.17 20.95 9.26
CA ARG A 601 25.39 21.35 10.67
C ARG A 601 25.53 20.18 11.61
N TYR A 602 25.38 18.95 11.12
CA TYR A 602 25.34 17.75 11.93
C TYR A 602 26.42 16.76 11.46
N ALA A 603 27.06 16.14 12.42
CA ALA A 603 28.06 15.11 12.14
C ALA A 603 27.40 13.74 11.92
N PRO A 604 28.03 12.84 11.12
CA PRO A 604 27.52 11.49 10.90
C PRO A 604 27.60 10.59 12.14
N TYR A 605 28.48 10.93 13.10
CA TYR A 605 28.66 10.21 14.37
C TYR A 605 29.20 11.17 15.46
N PRO A 606 28.99 10.84 16.79
CA PRO A 606 29.51 11.64 17.89
C PRO A 606 31.06 11.59 17.95
N SER A 607 31.68 12.62 18.56
CA SER A 607 33.13 12.61 18.85
C SER A 607 33.51 11.49 19.82
N ALA A 608 34.82 11.20 19.91
CA ALA A 608 35.32 10.20 20.85
C ALA A 608 35.02 10.59 22.32
N ASP A 609 35.07 11.90 22.62
CA ASP A 609 34.79 12.44 23.95
C ASP A 609 33.28 12.43 24.31
N GLU A 610 32.41 12.59 23.33
CA GLU A 610 30.95 12.49 23.52
C GLU A 610 30.46 11.05 23.73
N ARG A 611 31.30 10.03 23.50
CA ARG A 611 30.96 8.62 23.79
C ARG A 611 30.82 8.30 25.27
N ARG A 612 31.07 9.27 26.14
CA ARG A 612 31.02 9.09 27.61
C ARG A 612 29.56 8.95 28.06
N LEU A 613 29.23 7.73 28.47
CA LEU A 613 28.03 7.28 29.19
C LEU A 613 26.71 7.36 28.42
N GLY A 614 26.05 6.21 28.24
CA GLY A 614 24.67 6.15 27.73
C GLY A 614 23.72 6.93 28.64
N PRO A 615 22.55 7.41 28.15
CA PRO A 615 21.63 8.27 28.92
C PRO A 615 21.21 7.66 30.26
N ILE A 616 20.99 6.35 30.32
CA ILE A 616 20.68 5.63 31.55
C ILE A 616 21.87 5.67 32.50
N ARG A 617 23.09 5.46 32.01
CA ARG A 617 24.30 5.53 32.85
C ARG A 617 24.63 6.95 33.27
N SER A 618 24.34 7.98 32.45
CA SER A 618 24.52 9.38 32.85
C SER A 618 23.47 9.81 33.87
N ALA A 619 22.22 9.39 33.71
CA ALA A 619 21.18 9.63 34.70
C ALA A 619 21.44 8.91 36.05
N LEU A 620 21.86 7.65 35.99
CA LEU A 620 22.29 6.91 37.20
C LEU A 620 23.50 7.56 37.88
N ARG A 621 24.48 8.02 37.09
CA ARG A 621 25.66 8.71 37.65
C ARG A 621 25.27 10.06 38.24
N ALA A 622 24.38 10.82 37.59
CA ALA A 622 23.85 12.06 38.15
C ALA A 622 23.05 11.83 39.44
N ALA A 623 22.21 10.81 39.49
CA ALA A 623 21.47 10.41 40.70
C ALA A 623 22.40 9.98 41.82
N VAL A 624 23.42 9.18 41.53
CA VAL A 624 24.43 8.74 42.52
C VAL A 624 25.26 9.93 43.04
N LEU A 625 25.64 10.86 42.16
CA LEU A 625 26.36 12.08 42.58
C LEU A 625 25.49 12.98 43.45
N ALA A 626 24.21 13.20 43.05
CA ALA A 626 23.26 13.98 43.84
C ALA A 626 23.03 13.35 45.24
N GLN A 627 22.94 12.02 45.30
CA GLN A 627 22.81 11.31 46.59
C GLN A 627 24.07 11.40 47.44
N ARG A 628 25.27 11.36 46.84
CA ARG A 628 26.54 11.57 47.56
C ARG A 628 26.69 12.99 48.06
N THR A 629 26.27 14.00 47.33
CA THR A 629 26.29 15.40 47.74
C THR A 629 25.34 15.62 48.91
N ARG A 630 24.11 15.09 48.85
CA ARG A 630 23.17 15.14 49.98
C ARG A 630 23.72 14.45 51.26
N ARG A 631 24.40 13.32 51.12
CA ARG A 631 25.00 12.64 52.27
C ARG A 631 26.15 13.45 52.89
N ARG A 632 26.97 14.15 52.09
CA ARG A 632 28.03 15.01 52.56
C ARG A 632 27.47 16.23 53.32
N THR A 633 26.48 16.93 52.78
CA THR A 633 25.84 18.05 53.45
C THR A 633 25.23 17.64 54.80
N VAL A 634 24.55 16.50 54.88
CA VAL A 634 23.97 15.98 56.12
C VAL A 634 25.06 15.56 57.13
N SER A 635 26.22 15.05 56.65
CA SER A 635 27.32 14.71 57.55
C SER A 635 28.05 15.95 58.10
N ASP A 636 28.23 16.98 57.26
CA ASP A 636 28.85 18.26 57.64
C ASP A 636 27.95 19.06 58.60
N GLU A 637 26.62 19.02 58.43
CA GLU A 637 25.64 19.61 59.35
C GLU A 637 25.65 18.88 60.71
N ARG A 638 25.76 17.55 60.74
CA ARG A 638 25.87 16.78 61.98
C ARG A 638 27.18 17.01 62.69
N GLN A 639 28.30 17.19 61.98
CA GLN A 639 29.58 17.55 62.64
C GLN A 639 29.59 18.95 63.22
N ARG A 640 28.93 19.92 62.59
CA ARG A 640 28.77 21.28 63.08
C ARG A 640 27.84 21.34 64.33
N ALA A 641 26.79 20.48 64.33
CA ALA A 641 25.89 20.40 65.51
C ALA A 641 26.45 19.61 66.68
N ALA A 642 27.51 18.82 66.53
CA ALA A 642 28.18 18.06 67.60
C ALA A 642 29.43 18.75 68.15
N GLY A 643 29.89 19.87 67.57
CA GLY A 643 31.09 20.64 67.99
C GLY A 643 30.79 22.03 68.51
N GLY A 644 29.52 22.40 68.75
CA GLY A 644 29.04 23.56 69.48
C GLY A 644 28.36 23.13 70.81
#